data_49fe809d1aa8c9a64088b4237d5ac958
#
_entry.id   49fe809d1aa8c9a64088b4237d5ac958
#
_cell.length_a   1.000
_cell.length_b   1.000
_cell.length_c   1.000
_cell.angle_alpha   90.00
_cell.angle_beta   90.00
_cell.angle_gamma   90.00
#
_symmetry.space_group_name_H-M   'P 1'
#
loop_
_entity.id
_entity.type
_entity.pdbx_description
1 polymer ?
#
loop_
_entity_poly.entity_id
_entity_poly.type
_entity_poly.pdbx_seq_one_letter_code
_entity_poly.pdbx_strand_id
1 'polypeptide(L)'
;MSKRYTITAALPYTNGPIHIGHLAGVYVPADIFARYQRLKNNEVAFICGSDEHGVAISIKAKKEHTTPQAIIDKYHAIIKESFADFGISFDNYSRTSLPIHHKTASDFFRKLYEQGDFIEEISEQLYDEEAHQFLADRFVIGTCPKCGNPEAYGDQCERCGSSLNATDLIDPKSSITGSKPTLKATKHWFLPLNRYQEFLEKWILEGHKNDWKPNVYGQVKSWLDDELKPRAVTRDLDWGIPVPVEGAEGKVLYVWFDAPIGYISSTKEWAEREGKDWRPFWQDKDTELVHFIGKDNIVFHCIIFPAMLKAEGSYILPTNVPANEFLNLEGNKLSTSKNWAVWLHEYLQDFPNQQDVLRYVLTANAPETKDNDFTWKDFQARNNNELVAIFGNFINRVAVLTQKYYEGEVPAAGALNATDSETLQQLSELTQKIEQSLERYRFREAQQELMNIARLGNKYLADEEPWKLIKTDVERVKTIMYVALQVATALAITSEPFLPFTSEKLKNILQLGTTAWEQVKQNPTALLPTGHKIGVATLLFEKIEDDAIAKQLERLENTKQANRQEAQAAAEVTVAPQKELISYDDFAKMDIRIGTILSAEKMPKADKLLILKVDTGIDQRTIVSGIAQSFNPEDIIGKRVTVLANLAPRKLRGVESQGMILMVENTEGKYRFIAPDGGEIANGAEVK
;
A
#
# COMPACT_ATOMS: atom_id res chain seq x y z
N MET A 1 -33.37 -9.02 8.05
CA MET A 1 -32.57 -10.05 8.75
C MET A 1 -31.14 -9.49 8.87
N SER A 2 -30.47 -9.73 9.99
CA SER A 2 -29.05 -9.39 10.16
C SER A 2 -28.23 -10.22 9.18
N LYS A 3 -27.32 -9.56 8.45
CA LYS A 3 -26.36 -10.24 7.58
C LYS A 3 -25.13 -10.67 8.39
N ARG A 4 -24.40 -11.68 7.90
CA ARG A 4 -23.10 -12.07 8.45
C ARG A 4 -21.97 -11.61 7.53
N TYR A 5 -20.92 -11.08 8.13
CA TYR A 5 -19.73 -10.63 7.42
C TYR A 5 -18.47 -11.28 7.98
N THR A 6 -17.65 -11.79 7.09
CA THR A 6 -16.23 -12.04 7.36
C THR A 6 -15.44 -10.96 6.65
N ILE A 7 -14.87 -10.05 7.41
CA ILE A 7 -14.05 -8.94 6.91
C ILE A 7 -12.61 -9.25 7.25
N THR A 8 -11.73 -9.26 6.24
CA THR A 8 -10.30 -9.48 6.45
C THR A 8 -9.50 -8.27 5.98
N ALA A 9 -8.38 -8.01 6.62
CA ALA A 9 -7.37 -7.06 6.19
C ALA A 9 -6.10 -7.82 5.84
N ALA A 10 -5.42 -7.44 4.76
CA ALA A 10 -4.18 -8.12 4.33
C ALA A 10 -3.19 -8.23 5.50
N LEU A 11 -2.64 -9.43 5.69
CA LEU A 11 -1.69 -9.68 6.76
C LEU A 11 -0.41 -8.86 6.54
N PRO A 12 0.00 -7.99 7.47
CA PRO A 12 1.26 -7.28 7.35
C PRO A 12 2.44 -8.24 7.50
N TYR A 13 3.44 -8.05 6.65
CA TYR A 13 4.68 -8.82 6.70
C TYR A 13 5.53 -8.38 7.90
N THR A 14 5.94 -9.32 8.74
CA THR A 14 6.51 -9.06 10.07
C THR A 14 8.02 -8.82 10.02
N ASN A 15 8.50 -8.04 9.06
CA ASN A 15 9.90 -7.64 8.91
C ASN A 15 10.15 -6.16 9.25
N GLY A 16 9.14 -5.44 9.68
CA GLY A 16 9.19 -4.03 10.04
C GLY A 16 7.88 -3.53 10.66
N PRO A 17 7.85 -2.30 11.20
CA PRO A 17 6.62 -1.71 11.73
C PRO A 17 5.65 -1.28 10.64
N ILE A 18 4.44 -0.87 11.04
CA ILE A 18 3.39 -0.34 10.16
C ILE A 18 3.61 1.16 9.92
N HIS A 19 3.38 1.61 8.70
CA HIS A 19 3.39 3.02 8.32
C HIS A 19 2.05 3.49 7.74
N ILE A 20 1.90 4.80 7.55
CA ILE A 20 0.65 5.43 7.07
C ILE A 20 0.14 4.88 5.73
N GLY A 21 1.02 4.40 4.85
CA GLY A 21 0.63 3.77 3.59
C GLY A 21 -0.14 2.47 3.80
N HIS A 22 0.27 1.64 4.76
CA HIS A 22 -0.48 0.44 5.15
C HIS A 22 -1.85 0.80 5.73
N LEU A 23 -1.89 1.84 6.59
CA LEU A 23 -3.13 2.30 7.21
C LEU A 23 -4.14 2.79 6.17
N ALA A 24 -3.73 3.69 5.27
CA ALA A 24 -4.59 4.26 4.24
C ALA A 24 -4.99 3.23 3.17
N GLY A 25 -4.08 2.30 2.86
CA GLY A 25 -4.30 1.28 1.84
C GLY A 25 -5.26 0.19 2.29
N VAL A 26 -5.19 -0.23 3.56
CA VAL A 26 -5.84 -1.45 4.04
C VAL A 26 -6.61 -1.26 5.34
N TYR A 27 -5.93 -0.86 6.44
CA TYR A 27 -6.47 -1.09 7.79
C TYR A 27 -7.53 -0.07 8.19
N VAL A 28 -7.38 1.21 7.83
CA VAL A 28 -8.39 2.24 8.10
C VAL A 28 -9.68 1.98 7.32
N PRO A 29 -9.68 1.74 6.00
CA PRO A 29 -10.91 1.44 5.27
C PRO A 29 -11.58 0.14 5.74
N ALA A 30 -10.82 -0.90 6.11
CA ALA A 30 -11.36 -2.14 6.66
C ALA A 30 -12.06 -1.91 8.00
N ASP A 31 -11.44 -1.15 8.91
CA ASP A 31 -12.01 -0.82 10.21
C ASP A 31 -13.26 0.06 10.10
N ILE A 32 -13.25 1.05 9.20
CA ILE A 32 -14.44 1.87 8.91
C ILE A 32 -15.61 0.98 8.50
N PHE A 33 -15.38 0.05 7.57
CA PHE A 33 -16.42 -0.85 7.07
C PHE A 33 -16.91 -1.82 8.16
N ALA A 34 -15.99 -2.39 8.95
CA ALA A 34 -16.35 -3.30 10.04
C ALA A 34 -17.20 -2.60 11.11
N ARG A 35 -16.82 -1.40 11.55
CA ARG A 35 -17.58 -0.59 12.50
C ARG A 35 -18.94 -0.21 11.96
N TYR A 36 -19.02 0.21 10.70
CA TYR A 36 -20.28 0.51 10.04
C TYR A 36 -21.22 -0.69 10.02
N GLN A 37 -20.75 -1.88 9.65
CA GLN A 37 -21.58 -3.09 9.63
C GLN A 37 -22.06 -3.49 11.03
N ARG A 38 -21.23 -3.31 12.07
CA ARG A 38 -21.67 -3.52 13.47
C ARG A 38 -22.74 -2.53 13.90
N LEU A 39 -22.64 -1.26 13.54
CA LEU A 39 -23.66 -0.23 13.80
C LEU A 39 -24.99 -0.53 13.09
N LYS A 40 -24.97 -1.28 11.99
CA LYS A 40 -26.15 -1.82 11.32
C LYS A 40 -26.69 -3.10 11.96
N ASN A 41 -26.17 -3.51 13.12
CA ASN A 41 -26.50 -4.75 13.81
C ASN A 41 -26.24 -6.01 12.97
N ASN A 42 -25.29 -5.99 12.04
CA ASN A 42 -24.84 -7.18 11.34
C ASN A 42 -23.84 -7.97 12.20
N GLU A 43 -23.80 -9.29 11.99
CA GLU A 43 -22.82 -10.16 12.63
C GLU A 43 -21.49 -10.03 11.89
N VAL A 44 -20.43 -9.59 12.59
CA VAL A 44 -19.13 -9.29 11.96
C VAL A 44 -18.02 -10.08 12.66
N ALA A 45 -17.18 -10.75 11.86
CA ALA A 45 -15.87 -11.20 12.25
C ALA A 45 -14.83 -10.39 11.47
N PHE A 46 -14.10 -9.49 12.14
CA PHE A 46 -13.05 -8.65 11.56
C PHE A 46 -11.69 -9.23 11.91
N ILE A 47 -11.05 -9.85 10.94
CA ILE A 47 -9.93 -10.77 11.11
C ILE A 47 -8.67 -10.24 10.41
N CYS A 48 -7.54 -10.35 11.12
CA CYS A 48 -6.21 -10.10 10.59
C CYS A 48 -5.17 -10.99 11.32
N GLY A 49 -3.91 -10.76 11.07
CA GLY A 49 -2.77 -11.40 11.74
C GLY A 49 -1.45 -10.97 11.11
N SER A 50 -0.35 -11.41 11.70
CA SER A 50 1.00 -11.20 11.16
C SER A 50 1.35 -12.30 10.18
N ASP A 51 1.85 -11.91 8.99
CA ASP A 51 2.53 -12.82 8.08
C ASP A 51 3.99 -12.98 8.52
N GLU A 52 4.35 -14.18 8.98
CA GLU A 52 5.60 -14.44 9.70
C GLU A 52 6.52 -15.44 9.00
N HIS A 53 6.19 -15.86 7.79
CA HIS A 53 6.99 -16.78 7.00
C HIS A 53 7.67 -16.11 5.80
N GLY A 54 8.61 -16.82 5.17
CA GLY A 54 9.26 -16.41 3.94
C GLY A 54 10.62 -15.75 4.10
N VAL A 55 11.23 -15.54 2.95
CA VAL A 55 12.65 -15.18 2.78
C VAL A 55 13.03 -13.84 3.42
N ALA A 56 12.17 -12.83 3.36
CA ALA A 56 12.53 -11.49 3.86
C ALA A 56 12.74 -11.46 5.37
N ILE A 57 12.08 -12.33 6.13
CA ILE A 57 12.31 -12.48 7.59
C ILE A 57 13.66 -13.12 7.85
N SER A 58 14.02 -14.16 7.10
CA SER A 58 15.33 -14.82 7.19
C SER A 58 16.48 -13.85 6.82
N ILE A 59 16.30 -13.03 5.77
CA ILE A 59 17.28 -11.99 5.40
C ILE A 59 17.42 -10.97 6.53
N LYS A 60 16.30 -10.50 7.08
CA LYS A 60 16.30 -9.53 8.19
C LYS A 60 17.00 -10.09 9.42
N ALA A 61 16.72 -11.34 9.77
CA ALA A 61 17.37 -12.01 10.88
C ALA A 61 18.89 -12.12 10.70
N LYS A 62 19.35 -12.51 9.50
CA LYS A 62 20.78 -12.53 9.17
C LYS A 62 21.42 -11.15 9.27
N LYS A 63 20.76 -10.11 8.75
CA LYS A 63 21.25 -8.71 8.80
C LYS A 63 21.34 -8.18 10.24
N GLU A 64 20.40 -8.54 11.10
CA GLU A 64 20.36 -8.12 12.51
C GLU A 64 21.11 -9.10 13.44
N HIS A 65 21.81 -10.12 12.90
CA HIS A 65 22.54 -11.15 13.65
C HIS A 65 21.69 -11.83 14.73
N THR A 66 20.45 -12.19 14.36
CA THR A 66 19.47 -12.82 15.25
C THR A 66 18.74 -13.97 14.57
N THR A 67 17.69 -14.50 15.18
CA THR A 67 16.87 -15.58 14.62
C THR A 67 15.60 -15.05 13.96
N PRO A 68 15.02 -15.76 12.97
CA PRO A 68 13.70 -15.42 12.41
C PRO A 68 12.62 -15.27 13.49
N GLN A 69 12.62 -16.16 14.51
CA GLN A 69 11.67 -16.10 15.63
C GLN A 69 11.77 -14.78 16.39
N ALA A 70 12.97 -14.30 16.71
CA ALA A 70 13.17 -13.05 17.43
C ALA A 70 12.68 -11.83 16.61
N ILE A 71 12.85 -11.86 15.27
CA ILE A 71 12.34 -10.82 14.37
C ILE A 71 10.82 -10.76 14.42
N ILE A 72 10.15 -11.90 14.22
CA ILE A 72 8.69 -11.93 14.19
C ILE A 72 8.07 -11.60 15.54
N ASP A 73 8.66 -12.05 16.66
CA ASP A 73 8.17 -11.70 18.00
C ASP A 73 8.26 -10.21 18.28
N LYS A 74 9.37 -9.58 17.90
CA LYS A 74 9.56 -8.12 18.03
C LYS A 74 8.53 -7.35 17.23
N TYR A 75 8.41 -7.63 15.94
CA TYR A 75 7.55 -6.81 15.07
C TYR A 75 6.07 -7.15 15.22
N HIS A 76 5.71 -8.41 15.52
CA HIS A 76 4.34 -8.75 15.88
C HIS A 76 3.84 -7.94 17.08
N ALA A 77 4.64 -7.85 18.15
CA ALA A 77 4.28 -7.08 19.34
C ALA A 77 4.06 -5.60 19.01
N ILE A 78 5.02 -4.97 18.30
CA ILE A 78 4.93 -3.56 17.89
C ILE A 78 3.69 -3.31 17.02
N ILE A 79 3.43 -4.17 16.04
CA ILE A 79 2.30 -4.01 15.10
C ILE A 79 0.97 -4.16 15.84
N LYS A 80 0.84 -5.22 16.64
CA LYS A 80 -0.39 -5.51 17.41
C LYS A 80 -0.74 -4.40 18.38
N GLU A 81 0.23 -3.91 19.15
CA GLU A 81 0.07 -2.80 20.07
C GLU A 81 -0.30 -1.52 19.33
N SER A 82 0.42 -1.20 18.24
CA SER A 82 0.14 -0.02 17.43
C SER A 82 -1.28 -0.03 16.85
N PHE A 83 -1.78 -1.17 16.39
CA PHE A 83 -3.16 -1.29 15.92
C PHE A 83 -4.18 -1.08 17.04
N ALA A 84 -3.93 -1.65 18.22
CA ALA A 84 -4.81 -1.50 19.37
C ALA A 84 -4.87 -0.03 19.82
N ASP A 85 -3.72 0.63 19.94
CA ASP A 85 -3.61 2.03 20.34
C ASP A 85 -4.19 3.00 19.31
N PHE A 86 -4.12 2.64 18.03
CA PHE A 86 -4.74 3.38 16.93
C PHE A 86 -6.24 3.11 16.79
N GLY A 87 -6.78 2.17 17.53
CA GLY A 87 -8.19 1.83 17.55
C GLY A 87 -8.67 1.05 16.33
N ILE A 88 -7.83 0.19 15.74
CA ILE A 88 -8.30 -0.79 14.75
C ILE A 88 -9.03 -1.93 15.48
N SER A 89 -10.30 -2.13 15.19
CA SER A 89 -11.21 -2.96 15.98
C SER A 89 -11.24 -4.45 15.55
N PHE A 90 -10.08 -5.06 15.33
CA PHE A 90 -10.02 -6.50 15.01
C PHE A 90 -10.69 -7.35 16.11
N ASP A 91 -11.49 -8.32 15.71
CA ASP A 91 -11.97 -9.37 16.62
C ASP A 91 -10.86 -10.35 16.94
N ASN A 92 -9.94 -10.58 15.98
CA ASN A 92 -8.70 -11.30 16.21
C ASN A 92 -7.55 -10.77 15.36
N TYR A 93 -6.39 -10.60 15.97
CA TYR A 93 -5.11 -10.35 15.31
C TYR A 93 -4.15 -11.47 15.65
N SER A 94 -4.04 -12.46 14.75
CA SER A 94 -3.34 -13.73 14.94
C SER A 94 -1.89 -13.68 14.41
N ARG A 95 -1.27 -14.85 14.25
CA ARG A 95 0.09 -15.06 13.73
C ARG A 95 0.15 -16.31 12.87
N THR A 96 0.85 -16.29 11.74
CA THR A 96 1.03 -17.48 10.90
C THR A 96 2.03 -18.50 11.50
N SER A 97 2.84 -18.10 12.48
CA SER A 97 3.74 -19.02 13.21
C SER A 97 3.04 -19.86 14.30
N LEU A 98 1.75 -19.64 14.58
CA LEU A 98 1.05 -20.39 15.62
C LEU A 98 0.71 -21.83 15.18
N PRO A 99 0.69 -22.79 16.13
CA PRO A 99 0.34 -24.19 15.85
C PRO A 99 -1.01 -24.37 15.16
N ILE A 100 -2.02 -23.54 15.52
CA ILE A 100 -3.35 -23.58 14.88
C ILE A 100 -3.27 -23.24 13.39
N HIS A 101 -2.41 -22.30 13.02
CA HIS A 101 -2.19 -21.95 11.62
C HIS A 101 -1.44 -23.06 10.89
N HIS A 102 -0.32 -23.55 11.47
CA HIS A 102 0.45 -24.67 10.91
C HIS A 102 -0.44 -25.88 10.63
N LYS A 103 -1.29 -26.24 11.60
CA LYS A 103 -2.27 -27.32 11.42
C LYS A 103 -3.25 -27.02 10.29
N THR A 104 -3.83 -25.83 10.25
CA THR A 104 -4.84 -25.46 9.25
C THR A 104 -4.25 -25.46 7.84
N ALA A 105 -3.07 -24.89 7.64
CA ALA A 105 -2.41 -24.85 6.36
C ALA A 105 -1.93 -26.24 5.89
N SER A 106 -1.43 -27.06 6.83
CA SER A 106 -1.05 -28.46 6.55
C SER A 106 -2.27 -29.31 6.17
N ASP A 107 -3.39 -29.16 6.87
CA ASP A 107 -4.62 -29.90 6.55
C ASP A 107 -5.18 -29.46 5.19
N PHE A 108 -5.11 -28.16 4.87
CA PHE A 108 -5.51 -27.61 3.58
C PHE A 108 -4.65 -28.18 2.44
N PHE A 109 -3.32 -28.18 2.61
CA PHE A 109 -2.40 -28.75 1.62
C PHE A 109 -2.64 -30.24 1.42
N ARG A 110 -2.76 -31.04 2.52
CA ARG A 110 -3.03 -32.49 2.42
C ARG A 110 -4.31 -32.78 1.65
N LYS A 111 -5.37 -32.04 1.92
CA LYS A 111 -6.65 -32.23 1.22
C LYS A 111 -6.49 -32.05 -0.30
N LEU A 112 -5.83 -30.99 -0.74
CA LEU A 112 -5.55 -30.77 -2.16
C LEU A 112 -4.65 -31.85 -2.76
N TYR A 113 -3.64 -32.29 -1.99
CA TYR A 113 -2.73 -33.37 -2.39
C TYR A 113 -3.47 -34.71 -2.57
N GLU A 114 -4.30 -35.10 -1.62
CA GLU A 114 -5.12 -36.32 -1.68
C GLU A 114 -6.16 -36.30 -2.79
N GLN A 115 -6.66 -35.12 -3.16
CA GLN A 115 -7.57 -34.93 -4.29
C GLN A 115 -6.86 -34.97 -5.66
N GLY A 116 -5.52 -34.96 -5.68
CA GLY A 116 -4.74 -34.94 -6.93
C GLY A 116 -4.74 -33.58 -7.63
N ASP A 117 -4.95 -32.50 -6.87
CA ASP A 117 -5.02 -31.15 -7.43
C ASP A 117 -3.64 -30.53 -7.68
N PHE A 118 -2.56 -31.12 -7.18
CA PHE A 118 -1.21 -30.64 -7.47
C PHE A 118 -0.55 -31.38 -8.62
N ILE A 119 0.33 -30.67 -9.32
CA ILE A 119 1.30 -31.25 -10.26
C ILE A 119 2.62 -31.35 -9.52
N GLU A 120 3.24 -32.52 -9.53
CA GLU A 120 4.60 -32.72 -9.02
C GLU A 120 5.59 -32.57 -10.19
N GLU A 121 6.56 -31.68 -10.04
CA GLU A 121 7.53 -31.42 -11.08
C GLU A 121 8.94 -31.27 -10.49
N ILE A 122 9.92 -31.82 -11.18
CA ILE A 122 11.33 -31.58 -10.89
C ILE A 122 11.78 -30.45 -11.81
N SER A 123 12.18 -29.34 -11.24
CA SER A 123 12.65 -28.16 -11.97
C SER A 123 14.06 -27.76 -11.50
N GLU A 124 14.79 -27.09 -12.37
CA GLU A 124 16.07 -26.50 -12.00
C GLU A 124 15.83 -25.17 -11.29
N GLN A 125 16.43 -25.02 -10.09
CA GLN A 125 16.39 -23.82 -9.29
C GLN A 125 17.80 -23.30 -9.01
N LEU A 126 17.92 -22.01 -8.77
CA LEU A 126 19.20 -21.39 -8.44
C LEU A 126 19.69 -21.84 -7.07
N TYR A 127 20.96 -22.23 -7.01
CA TYR A 127 21.62 -22.73 -5.81
C TYR A 127 22.92 -21.97 -5.56
N ASP A 128 23.15 -21.55 -4.35
CA ASP A 128 24.38 -20.92 -3.89
C ASP A 128 25.33 -22.00 -3.34
N GLU A 129 26.43 -22.24 -4.04
CA GLU A 129 27.44 -23.24 -3.65
C GLU A 129 28.22 -22.81 -2.40
N GLU A 130 28.38 -21.51 -2.15
CA GLU A 130 29.08 -20.99 -0.97
C GLU A 130 28.20 -21.04 0.28
N ALA A 131 26.93 -20.69 0.14
CA ALA A 131 25.95 -20.74 1.23
C ALA A 131 25.34 -22.14 1.43
N HIS A 132 25.60 -23.10 0.52
CA HIS A 132 25.05 -24.44 0.50
C HIS A 132 23.51 -24.51 0.60
N GLN A 133 22.81 -23.56 -0.09
CA GLN A 133 21.37 -23.51 -0.07
C GLN A 133 20.76 -23.11 -1.41
N PHE A 134 19.51 -23.53 -1.65
CA PHE A 134 18.72 -23.00 -2.75
C PHE A 134 18.38 -21.54 -2.53
N LEU A 135 18.34 -20.78 -3.64
CA LEU A 135 18.04 -19.36 -3.63
C LEU A 135 16.60 -19.14 -4.10
N ALA A 136 15.68 -19.05 -3.16
CA ALA A 136 14.29 -18.73 -3.45
C ALA A 136 14.08 -17.21 -3.46
N ASP A 137 13.23 -16.75 -4.38
CA ASP A 137 12.61 -15.43 -4.34
C ASP A 137 13.64 -14.27 -4.13
N ARG A 138 13.61 -13.60 -2.99
CA ARG A 138 14.48 -12.44 -2.67
C ARG A 138 15.92 -12.79 -2.29
N PHE A 139 16.25 -14.05 -2.24
CA PHE A 139 17.65 -14.48 -2.17
C PHE A 139 18.38 -14.33 -3.50
N VAL A 140 17.67 -14.01 -4.59
CA VAL A 140 18.26 -13.70 -5.90
C VAL A 140 18.00 -12.25 -6.26
N ILE A 141 19.03 -11.57 -6.72
CA ILE A 141 18.97 -10.23 -7.30
C ILE A 141 19.54 -10.30 -8.72
N GLY A 142 18.90 -9.64 -9.66
CA GLY A 142 19.37 -9.58 -11.05
C GLY A 142 18.60 -8.56 -11.86
N THR A 143 18.87 -8.52 -13.17
CA THR A 143 18.21 -7.55 -14.05
C THR A 143 16.84 -8.08 -14.50
N CYS A 144 15.81 -7.28 -14.31
CA CYS A 144 14.45 -7.59 -14.73
C CYS A 144 14.35 -7.73 -16.25
N PRO A 145 13.90 -8.87 -16.80
CA PRO A 145 13.81 -9.06 -18.25
C PRO A 145 12.73 -8.17 -18.92
N LYS A 146 11.77 -7.63 -18.14
CA LYS A 146 10.68 -6.80 -18.67
C LYS A 146 11.02 -5.31 -18.72
N CYS A 147 11.64 -4.76 -17.68
CA CYS A 147 11.88 -3.30 -17.60
C CYS A 147 13.36 -2.90 -17.49
N GLY A 148 14.28 -3.86 -17.42
CA GLY A 148 15.73 -3.60 -17.30
C GLY A 148 16.16 -3.05 -15.95
N ASN A 149 15.36 -3.19 -14.89
CA ASN A 149 15.77 -2.84 -13.53
C ASN A 149 16.91 -3.78 -13.07
N PRO A 150 18.13 -3.29 -12.73
CA PRO A 150 19.26 -4.16 -12.37
C PRO A 150 19.13 -4.75 -10.95
N GLU A 151 18.23 -4.26 -10.16
CA GLU A 151 18.00 -4.68 -8.76
C GLU A 151 16.63 -5.34 -8.59
N ALA A 152 16.20 -6.17 -9.53
CA ALA A 152 14.96 -6.92 -9.40
C ALA A 152 15.17 -8.17 -8.56
N TYR A 153 14.21 -8.47 -7.69
CA TYR A 153 14.19 -9.71 -6.94
C TYR A 153 13.60 -10.86 -7.75
N GLY A 154 13.88 -12.09 -7.33
CA GLY A 154 13.47 -13.30 -8.05
C GLY A 154 11.97 -13.58 -8.01
N ASP A 155 11.20 -12.96 -7.12
CA ASP A 155 9.75 -13.11 -7.01
C ASP A 155 8.97 -11.99 -7.74
N GLN A 156 9.48 -10.76 -7.64
CA GLN A 156 8.82 -9.58 -8.21
C GLN A 156 9.80 -8.46 -8.49
N CYS A 157 9.60 -7.74 -9.58
CA CYS A 157 10.33 -6.51 -9.84
C CYS A 157 9.65 -5.33 -9.12
N GLU A 158 10.31 -4.74 -8.15
CA GLU A 158 9.76 -3.60 -7.38
C GLU A 158 9.55 -2.33 -8.22
N ARG A 159 10.21 -2.22 -9.38
CA ARG A 159 10.06 -1.07 -10.28
C ARG A 159 8.82 -1.17 -11.17
N CYS A 160 8.59 -2.30 -11.83
CA CYS A 160 7.47 -2.46 -12.76
C CYS A 160 6.32 -3.32 -12.22
N GLY A 161 6.47 -3.90 -11.01
CA GLY A 161 5.45 -4.73 -10.37
C GLY A 161 5.24 -6.11 -11.00
N SER A 162 6.06 -6.49 -12.00
CA SER A 162 5.90 -7.78 -12.67
C SER A 162 6.32 -8.93 -11.76
N SER A 163 5.49 -9.96 -11.68
CA SER A 163 5.88 -11.24 -11.08
C SER A 163 6.95 -11.92 -11.93
N LEU A 164 7.97 -12.47 -11.29
CA LEU A 164 9.13 -13.10 -11.89
C LEU A 164 9.35 -14.49 -11.26
N ASN A 165 10.11 -15.35 -11.96
CA ASN A 165 10.79 -16.46 -11.33
C ASN A 165 12.27 -16.08 -11.18
N ALA A 166 12.93 -16.58 -10.16
CA ALA A 166 14.34 -16.28 -9.92
C ALA A 166 15.25 -16.64 -11.11
N THR A 167 14.88 -17.71 -11.84
CA THR A 167 15.57 -18.18 -13.04
C THR A 167 15.36 -17.29 -14.28
N ASP A 168 14.37 -16.38 -14.28
CA ASP A 168 14.09 -15.48 -15.39
C ASP A 168 14.96 -14.21 -15.34
N LEU A 169 15.63 -13.93 -14.22
CA LEU A 169 16.49 -12.77 -14.05
C LEU A 169 17.72 -12.87 -14.95
N ILE A 170 18.10 -11.74 -15.53
CA ILE A 170 19.34 -11.62 -16.31
C ILE A 170 20.48 -11.35 -15.32
N ASP A 171 21.58 -12.08 -15.46
CA ASP A 171 22.75 -12.02 -14.57
C ASP A 171 22.41 -12.14 -13.08
N PRO A 172 21.75 -13.25 -12.66
CA PRO A 172 21.34 -13.44 -11.28
C PRO A 172 22.56 -13.58 -10.36
N LYS A 173 22.43 -13.01 -9.14
CA LYS A 173 23.43 -13.09 -8.07
C LYS A 173 22.73 -13.50 -6.77
N SER A 174 23.44 -14.26 -5.95
CA SER A 174 23.00 -14.51 -4.56
C SER A 174 23.01 -13.20 -3.77
N SER A 175 21.91 -12.89 -3.10
CA SER A 175 21.88 -11.77 -2.15
C SER A 175 22.56 -12.10 -0.82
N ILE A 176 22.98 -13.34 -0.63
CA ILE A 176 23.62 -13.83 0.59
C ILE A 176 25.14 -13.68 0.49
N THR A 177 25.71 -14.20 -0.60
CA THR A 177 27.18 -14.26 -0.79
C THR A 177 27.68 -13.31 -1.88
N GLY A 178 26.77 -12.82 -2.76
CA GLY A 178 27.13 -12.07 -3.96
C GLY A 178 27.63 -12.95 -5.11
N SER A 179 27.77 -14.26 -4.90
CA SER A 179 28.26 -15.23 -5.90
C SER A 179 27.24 -15.43 -7.04
N LYS A 180 27.75 -15.92 -8.17
CA LYS A 180 26.88 -16.35 -9.28
C LYS A 180 26.31 -17.74 -8.95
N PRO A 181 24.98 -17.89 -8.86
CA PRO A 181 24.38 -19.18 -8.51
C PRO A 181 24.48 -20.21 -9.66
N THR A 182 24.43 -21.47 -9.30
CA THR A 182 24.32 -22.62 -10.21
C THR A 182 22.89 -23.13 -10.27
N LEU A 183 22.54 -23.92 -11.29
CA LEU A 183 21.26 -24.59 -11.36
C LEU A 183 21.37 -25.98 -10.74
N LYS A 184 20.43 -26.32 -9.86
CA LYS A 184 20.26 -27.67 -9.29
C LYS A 184 18.81 -28.13 -9.39
N ALA A 185 18.61 -29.40 -9.68
CA ALA A 185 17.29 -30.03 -9.76
C ALA A 185 16.70 -30.18 -8.36
N THR A 186 15.45 -29.76 -8.20
CA THR A 186 14.66 -29.93 -6.98
C THR A 186 13.20 -30.20 -7.33
N LYS A 187 12.51 -30.99 -6.49
CA LYS A 187 11.09 -31.33 -6.67
C LYS A 187 10.20 -30.33 -5.97
N HIS A 188 9.17 -29.84 -6.67
CA HIS A 188 8.16 -28.96 -6.10
C HIS A 188 6.74 -29.40 -6.48
N TRP A 189 5.76 -28.92 -5.72
CA TRP A 189 4.33 -29.06 -5.96
C TRP A 189 3.79 -27.78 -6.55
N PHE A 190 2.97 -27.88 -7.60
CA PHE A 190 2.41 -26.75 -8.32
C PHE A 190 0.90 -26.81 -8.28
N LEU A 191 0.26 -25.70 -7.94
CA LEU A 191 -1.18 -25.51 -8.14
C LEU A 191 -1.42 -25.19 -9.63
N PRO A 192 -2.16 -26.03 -10.37
CA PRO A 192 -2.43 -25.83 -11.81
C PRO A 192 -3.49 -24.75 -12.03
N LEU A 193 -3.13 -23.47 -11.88
CA LEU A 193 -4.07 -22.34 -12.00
C LEU A 193 -4.80 -22.32 -13.35
N ASN A 194 -4.20 -22.82 -14.42
CA ASN A 194 -4.82 -22.96 -15.73
C ASN A 194 -6.09 -23.82 -15.72
N ARG A 195 -6.23 -24.79 -14.80
CA ARG A 195 -7.47 -25.57 -14.64
C ARG A 195 -8.63 -24.74 -14.09
N TYR A 196 -8.34 -23.61 -13.46
CA TYR A 196 -9.32 -22.70 -12.86
C TYR A 196 -9.59 -21.48 -13.74
N GLN A 197 -8.96 -21.34 -14.90
CA GLN A 197 -9.08 -20.20 -15.82
C GLN A 197 -10.56 -19.89 -16.15
N GLU A 198 -11.27 -20.84 -16.73
CA GLU A 198 -12.67 -20.68 -17.13
C GLU A 198 -13.59 -20.33 -15.95
N PHE A 199 -13.36 -20.98 -14.79
CA PHE A 199 -14.10 -20.67 -13.56
C PHE A 199 -13.87 -19.22 -13.13
N LEU A 200 -12.61 -18.76 -13.10
CA LEU A 200 -12.25 -17.40 -12.67
C LEU A 200 -12.77 -16.35 -13.67
N GLU A 201 -12.69 -16.61 -14.95
CA GLU A 201 -13.26 -15.74 -15.99
C GLU A 201 -14.76 -15.55 -15.79
N LYS A 202 -15.50 -16.63 -15.67
CA LYS A 202 -16.94 -16.58 -15.45
C LYS A 202 -17.30 -15.90 -14.12
N TRP A 203 -16.62 -16.28 -13.04
CA TRP A 203 -16.93 -15.73 -11.72
C TRP A 203 -16.60 -14.24 -11.63
N ILE A 204 -15.44 -13.81 -12.14
CA ILE A 204 -14.98 -12.42 -12.01
C ILE A 204 -15.48 -11.56 -13.15
N LEU A 205 -15.17 -11.95 -14.42
CA LEU A 205 -15.42 -11.06 -15.57
C LEU A 205 -16.91 -10.92 -15.89
N GLU A 206 -17.71 -11.96 -15.63
CA GLU A 206 -19.17 -11.90 -15.79
C GLU A 206 -19.87 -11.53 -14.48
N GLY A 207 -19.47 -12.13 -13.34
CA GLY A 207 -20.14 -12.01 -12.06
C GLY A 207 -19.87 -10.68 -11.34
N HIS A 208 -18.64 -10.15 -11.41
CA HIS A 208 -18.20 -8.99 -10.62
C HIS A 208 -17.82 -7.75 -11.44
N LYS A 209 -18.25 -7.67 -12.69
CA LYS A 209 -17.96 -6.56 -13.60
C LYS A 209 -18.43 -5.19 -13.06
N ASN A 210 -19.54 -5.16 -12.32
CA ASN A 210 -20.23 -3.94 -11.94
C ASN A 210 -20.09 -3.58 -10.45
N ASP A 211 -19.58 -4.49 -9.62
CA ASP A 211 -19.52 -4.33 -8.16
C ASP A 211 -18.07 -4.28 -7.63
N TRP A 212 -17.11 -4.88 -8.33
CA TRP A 212 -15.71 -4.71 -7.97
C TRP A 212 -15.14 -3.38 -8.49
N LYS A 213 -14.16 -2.83 -7.76
CA LYS A 213 -13.48 -1.60 -8.17
C LYS A 213 -12.83 -1.77 -9.56
N PRO A 214 -12.84 -0.73 -10.43
CA PRO A 214 -12.29 -0.81 -11.78
C PRO A 214 -10.80 -1.19 -11.84
N ASN A 215 -9.99 -0.74 -10.87
CA ASN A 215 -8.57 -1.10 -10.79
C ASN A 215 -8.38 -2.59 -10.49
N VAL A 216 -9.17 -3.16 -9.60
CA VAL A 216 -9.15 -4.60 -9.27
C VAL A 216 -9.58 -5.41 -10.50
N TYR A 217 -10.74 -5.08 -11.06
CA TYR A 217 -11.26 -5.76 -12.24
C TYR A 217 -10.29 -5.69 -13.43
N GLY A 218 -9.72 -4.51 -13.69
CA GLY A 218 -8.77 -4.32 -14.80
C GLY A 218 -7.48 -5.12 -14.65
N GLN A 219 -6.92 -5.17 -13.44
CA GLN A 219 -5.71 -5.95 -13.19
C GLN A 219 -5.96 -7.45 -13.29
N VAL A 220 -7.07 -7.94 -12.73
CA VAL A 220 -7.46 -9.35 -12.83
C VAL A 220 -7.71 -9.75 -14.28
N LYS A 221 -8.43 -8.90 -15.02
CA LYS A 221 -8.67 -9.14 -16.46
C LYS A 221 -7.35 -9.26 -17.24
N SER A 222 -6.38 -8.39 -16.99
CA SER A 222 -5.06 -8.46 -17.64
C SER A 222 -4.34 -9.78 -17.36
N TRP A 223 -4.47 -10.31 -16.15
CA TRP A 223 -3.88 -11.60 -15.79
C TRP A 223 -4.57 -12.78 -16.45
N LEU A 224 -5.90 -12.74 -16.55
CA LEU A 224 -6.68 -13.80 -17.23
C LEU A 224 -6.48 -13.77 -18.74
N ASP A 225 -6.33 -12.60 -19.35
CA ASP A 225 -6.01 -12.45 -20.79
C ASP A 225 -4.62 -13.04 -21.14
N ASP A 226 -3.66 -13.08 -20.19
CA ASP A 226 -2.30 -13.62 -20.39
C ASP A 226 -2.20 -15.16 -20.17
N GLU A 227 -3.31 -15.85 -19.98
CA GLU A 227 -3.42 -17.27 -19.61
C GLU A 227 -2.68 -17.65 -18.32
N LEU A 228 -3.39 -18.24 -17.38
CA LEU A 228 -2.83 -18.67 -16.12
C LEU A 228 -1.92 -19.88 -16.26
N LYS A 229 -0.79 -19.88 -15.54
CA LYS A 229 0.19 -20.97 -15.52
C LYS A 229 0.24 -21.64 -14.16
N PRO A 230 0.63 -22.92 -14.07
CA PRO A 230 0.89 -23.57 -12.80
C PRO A 230 1.86 -22.76 -11.92
N ARG A 231 1.59 -22.68 -10.63
CA ARG A 231 2.45 -21.97 -9.67
C ARG A 231 2.91 -22.90 -8.57
N ALA A 232 4.22 -22.85 -8.30
CA ALA A 232 4.80 -23.60 -7.19
C ALA A 232 4.23 -23.11 -5.85
N VAL A 233 3.80 -24.07 -5.02
CA VAL A 233 3.24 -23.85 -3.67
C VAL A 233 4.18 -24.28 -2.56
N THR A 234 5.41 -24.65 -2.92
CA THR A 234 6.47 -25.09 -1.99
C THR A 234 7.78 -24.38 -2.31
N ARG A 235 8.68 -24.30 -1.31
CA ARG A 235 10.02 -23.70 -1.45
C ARG A 235 11.05 -24.53 -0.67
N ASP A 236 12.29 -24.55 -1.16
CA ASP A 236 13.44 -25.07 -0.43
C ASP A 236 13.94 -23.99 0.57
N LEU A 237 13.42 -24.00 1.77
CA LEU A 237 13.71 -23.02 2.83
C LEU A 237 13.62 -23.72 4.21
N ASP A 238 14.34 -23.15 5.19
CA ASP A 238 14.34 -23.64 6.58
C ASP A 238 13.28 -22.94 7.45
N TRP A 239 12.71 -21.82 6.99
CA TRP A 239 11.75 -21.02 7.75
C TRP A 239 10.39 -20.98 7.06
N GLY A 240 9.40 -21.62 7.67
CA GLY A 240 8.04 -21.76 7.17
C GLY A 240 7.36 -23.01 7.69
N ILE A 241 6.19 -23.35 7.16
CA ILE A 241 5.44 -24.56 7.50
C ILE A 241 6.02 -25.73 6.70
N PRO A 242 6.51 -26.80 7.35
CA PRO A 242 6.99 -27.98 6.62
C PRO A 242 5.91 -28.57 5.71
N VAL A 243 6.28 -28.94 4.50
CA VAL A 243 5.36 -29.58 3.54
C VAL A 243 4.93 -30.94 4.11
N PRO A 244 3.61 -31.18 4.32
CA PRO A 244 3.13 -32.30 5.14
C PRO A 244 2.93 -33.61 4.36
N VAL A 245 3.82 -33.92 3.40
CA VAL A 245 3.76 -35.14 2.59
C VAL A 245 5.13 -35.81 2.51
N GLU A 246 5.17 -37.11 2.23
CA GLU A 246 6.39 -37.91 2.12
C GLU A 246 7.24 -37.44 0.92
N GLY A 247 8.57 -37.45 1.10
CA GLY A 247 9.52 -36.99 0.08
C GLY A 247 9.63 -35.47 -0.06
N ALA A 248 9.19 -34.73 0.94
CA ALA A 248 9.24 -33.27 0.98
C ALA A 248 10.21 -32.72 2.03
N GLU A 249 11.20 -33.52 2.45
CA GLU A 249 12.19 -33.12 3.45
C GLU A 249 12.96 -31.86 3.01
N GLY A 250 13.16 -30.90 3.93
CA GLY A 250 13.83 -29.63 3.66
C GLY A 250 13.00 -28.63 2.85
N LYS A 251 11.69 -28.85 2.75
CA LYS A 251 10.77 -27.96 2.02
C LYS A 251 9.68 -27.43 2.94
N VAL A 252 9.29 -26.19 2.66
CA VAL A 252 8.19 -25.51 3.36
C VAL A 252 7.11 -25.08 2.36
N LEU A 253 5.90 -24.85 2.86
CA LEU A 253 4.85 -24.22 2.10
C LEU A 253 5.29 -22.80 1.68
N TYR A 254 4.98 -22.42 0.45
CA TYR A 254 5.27 -21.08 -0.04
C TYR A 254 4.42 -20.05 0.70
N VAL A 255 5.01 -18.94 1.14
CA VAL A 255 4.33 -17.91 1.95
C VAL A 255 3.03 -17.41 1.31
N TRP A 256 2.97 -17.31 -0.01
CA TRP A 256 1.76 -16.88 -0.72
C TRP A 256 0.67 -17.97 -0.81
N PHE A 257 0.99 -19.21 -0.48
CA PHE A 257 0.01 -20.28 -0.30
C PHE A 257 -0.48 -20.32 1.15
N ASP A 258 0.41 -20.20 2.14
CA ASP A 258 0.03 -20.32 3.54
C ASP A 258 -0.59 -19.03 4.11
N ALA A 259 -0.09 -17.85 3.75
CA ALA A 259 -0.54 -16.59 4.32
C ALA A 259 -2.07 -16.34 4.21
N PRO A 260 -2.73 -16.53 3.06
CA PRO A 260 -4.18 -16.32 2.99
C PRO A 260 -4.99 -17.35 3.79
N ILE A 261 -4.46 -18.54 4.05
CA ILE A 261 -5.06 -19.51 4.98
C ILE A 261 -5.03 -18.96 6.42
N GLY A 262 -4.17 -18.01 6.70
CA GLY A 262 -4.08 -17.26 7.95
C GLY A 262 -5.38 -16.59 8.36
N TYR A 263 -6.21 -16.16 7.40
CA TYR A 263 -7.54 -15.62 7.71
C TYR A 263 -8.46 -16.69 8.31
N ILE A 264 -8.40 -17.90 7.75
CA ILE A 264 -9.21 -19.04 8.24
C ILE A 264 -8.75 -19.45 9.64
N SER A 265 -7.43 -19.61 9.83
CA SER A 265 -6.88 -20.02 11.14
C SER A 265 -7.10 -18.95 12.22
N SER A 266 -7.01 -17.67 11.88
CA SER A 266 -7.31 -16.57 12.79
C SER A 266 -8.79 -16.55 13.17
N THR A 267 -9.70 -16.86 12.23
CA THR A 267 -11.13 -17.00 12.53
C THR A 267 -11.39 -18.19 13.45
N LYS A 268 -10.70 -19.31 13.26
CA LYS A 268 -10.79 -20.48 14.15
C LYS A 268 -10.31 -20.15 15.56
N GLU A 269 -9.17 -19.47 15.70
CA GLU A 269 -8.63 -19.03 16.98
C GLU A 269 -9.60 -18.10 17.71
N TRP A 270 -10.18 -17.12 17.00
CA TRP A 270 -11.22 -16.26 17.54
C TRP A 270 -12.44 -17.04 18.02
N ALA A 271 -12.94 -17.94 17.18
CA ALA A 271 -14.14 -18.71 17.51
C ALA A 271 -13.92 -19.65 18.71
N GLU A 272 -12.74 -20.28 18.81
CA GLU A 272 -12.38 -21.10 19.99
C GLU A 272 -12.35 -20.25 21.27
N ARG A 273 -11.77 -19.05 21.21
CA ARG A 273 -11.72 -18.12 22.36
C ARG A 273 -13.09 -17.64 22.79
N GLU A 274 -13.99 -17.36 21.84
CA GLU A 274 -15.34 -16.85 22.09
C GLU A 274 -16.39 -17.97 22.28
N GLY A 275 -16.02 -19.22 22.18
CA GLY A 275 -16.95 -20.35 22.24
C GLY A 275 -17.95 -20.39 21.09
N LYS A 276 -17.58 -19.93 19.90
CA LYS A 276 -18.39 -19.85 18.68
C LYS A 276 -18.02 -20.93 17.66
N ASP A 277 -18.89 -21.15 16.69
CA ASP A 277 -18.56 -21.93 15.49
C ASP A 277 -18.00 -20.98 14.40
N TRP A 278 -16.78 -21.28 13.91
CA TRP A 278 -16.12 -20.54 12.85
C TRP A 278 -16.70 -20.83 11.46
N ARG A 279 -17.32 -22.01 11.27
CA ARG A 279 -17.76 -22.51 9.95
C ARG A 279 -18.74 -21.58 9.25
N PRO A 280 -19.77 -21.01 9.92
CA PRO A 280 -20.70 -20.10 9.27
C PRO A 280 -20.01 -18.90 8.62
N PHE A 281 -18.87 -18.45 9.16
CA PHE A 281 -18.12 -17.31 8.61
C PHE A 281 -17.35 -17.62 7.33
N TRP A 282 -17.09 -18.89 7.02
CA TRP A 282 -16.29 -19.32 5.88
C TRP A 282 -16.98 -20.33 4.95
N GLN A 283 -18.09 -20.92 5.35
CA GLN A 283 -18.73 -22.02 4.62
C GLN A 283 -20.22 -21.78 4.35
N ASP A 284 -20.83 -20.78 4.99
CA ASP A 284 -22.25 -20.45 4.78
C ASP A 284 -22.37 -19.46 3.60
N LYS A 285 -23.22 -19.78 2.62
CA LYS A 285 -23.47 -18.98 1.41
C LYS A 285 -24.04 -17.59 1.71
N ASP A 286 -24.71 -17.44 2.86
CA ASP A 286 -25.32 -16.18 3.29
C ASP A 286 -24.31 -15.25 3.98
N THR A 287 -23.04 -15.66 4.11
CA THR A 287 -21.98 -14.85 4.66
C THR A 287 -21.30 -14.04 3.54
N GLU A 288 -21.19 -12.74 3.75
CA GLU A 288 -20.45 -11.83 2.90
C GLU A 288 -18.95 -11.87 3.29
N LEU A 289 -18.11 -12.38 2.40
CA LEU A 289 -16.64 -12.41 2.59
C LEU A 289 -16.01 -11.23 1.85
N VAL A 290 -15.36 -10.33 2.59
CA VAL A 290 -14.74 -9.11 2.04
C VAL A 290 -13.27 -9.02 2.43
N HIS A 291 -12.38 -8.94 1.43
CA HIS A 291 -10.94 -8.81 1.65
C HIS A 291 -10.45 -7.39 1.36
N PHE A 292 -10.03 -6.65 2.38
CA PHE A 292 -9.37 -5.35 2.22
C PHE A 292 -7.87 -5.53 2.01
N ILE A 293 -7.36 -5.02 0.89
CA ILE A 293 -5.97 -5.24 0.46
C ILE A 293 -5.35 -4.00 -0.20
N GLY A 294 -4.04 -3.98 -0.35
CA GLY A 294 -3.33 -3.09 -1.28
C GLY A 294 -3.31 -3.68 -2.70
N LYS A 295 -3.09 -2.85 -3.71
CA LYS A 295 -3.07 -3.27 -5.13
C LYS A 295 -2.06 -4.37 -5.45
N ASP A 296 -0.98 -4.45 -4.70
CA ASP A 296 0.06 -5.47 -4.81
C ASP A 296 -0.43 -6.89 -4.45
N ASN A 297 -1.53 -6.98 -3.71
CA ASN A 297 -2.14 -8.23 -3.28
C ASN A 297 -3.34 -8.69 -4.15
N ILE A 298 -3.72 -7.95 -5.20
CA ILE A 298 -4.90 -8.25 -6.03
C ILE A 298 -4.84 -9.66 -6.61
N VAL A 299 -3.71 -10.04 -7.21
CA VAL A 299 -3.56 -11.36 -7.84
C VAL A 299 -3.75 -12.50 -6.85
N PHE A 300 -3.23 -12.34 -5.63
CA PHE A 300 -3.33 -13.36 -4.59
C PHE A 300 -4.75 -13.53 -4.07
N HIS A 301 -5.48 -12.44 -3.85
CA HIS A 301 -6.83 -12.47 -3.28
C HIS A 301 -7.95 -12.65 -4.33
N CYS A 302 -7.68 -12.33 -5.59
CA CYS A 302 -8.69 -12.44 -6.64
C CYS A 302 -8.50 -13.66 -7.56
N ILE A 303 -7.29 -14.23 -7.64
CA ILE A 303 -6.99 -15.36 -8.53
C ILE A 303 -6.52 -16.58 -7.72
N ILE A 304 -5.39 -16.45 -6.99
CA ILE A 304 -4.73 -17.61 -6.38
C ILE A 304 -5.57 -18.16 -5.22
N PHE A 305 -5.93 -17.33 -4.24
CA PHE A 305 -6.70 -17.79 -3.09
C PHE A 305 -8.10 -18.28 -3.46
N PRO A 306 -8.89 -17.60 -4.35
CA PRO A 306 -10.14 -18.16 -4.84
C PRO A 306 -9.99 -19.51 -5.58
N ALA A 307 -8.92 -19.71 -6.36
CA ALA A 307 -8.62 -21.01 -6.95
C ALA A 307 -8.35 -22.08 -5.89
N MET A 308 -7.61 -21.74 -4.83
CA MET A 308 -7.38 -22.63 -3.68
C MET A 308 -8.68 -22.98 -2.94
N LEU A 309 -9.53 -21.99 -2.65
CA LEU A 309 -10.83 -22.19 -1.99
C LEU A 309 -11.77 -23.05 -2.86
N LYS A 310 -11.75 -22.83 -4.17
CA LYS A 310 -12.51 -23.63 -5.15
C LYS A 310 -12.02 -25.08 -5.21
N ALA A 311 -10.71 -25.29 -5.20
CA ALA A 311 -10.09 -26.60 -5.17
C ALA A 311 -10.46 -27.37 -3.90
N GLU A 312 -10.35 -26.73 -2.76
CA GLU A 312 -10.71 -27.32 -1.45
C GLU A 312 -12.20 -27.64 -1.34
N GLY A 313 -13.06 -26.81 -1.90
CA GLY A 313 -14.47 -27.09 -2.21
C GLY A 313 -15.47 -26.82 -1.07
N SER A 314 -15.06 -26.57 0.17
CA SER A 314 -15.98 -26.32 1.30
C SER A 314 -16.11 -24.84 1.67
N TYR A 315 -15.26 -23.98 1.16
CA TYR A 315 -15.22 -22.56 1.48
C TYR A 315 -16.01 -21.69 0.50
N ILE A 316 -16.55 -20.57 1.00
CA ILE A 316 -17.16 -19.52 0.17
C ILE A 316 -16.08 -18.69 -0.54
N LEU A 317 -16.48 -18.02 -1.61
CA LEU A 317 -15.62 -17.10 -2.36
C LEU A 317 -15.85 -15.66 -1.89
N PRO A 318 -14.88 -14.75 -2.08
CA PRO A 318 -15.05 -13.35 -1.75
C PRO A 318 -16.21 -12.71 -2.52
N THR A 319 -17.09 -12.01 -1.81
CA THR A 319 -18.12 -11.19 -2.43
C THR A 319 -17.55 -9.86 -2.96
N ASN A 320 -16.53 -9.34 -2.29
CA ASN A 320 -15.79 -8.16 -2.78
C ASN A 320 -14.34 -8.15 -2.29
N VAL A 321 -13.47 -7.51 -3.09
CA VAL A 321 -12.05 -7.33 -2.77
C VAL A 321 -11.68 -5.84 -3.00
N PRO A 322 -12.05 -4.94 -2.07
CA PRO A 322 -11.71 -3.53 -2.20
C PRO A 322 -10.20 -3.31 -2.02
N ALA A 323 -9.51 -3.01 -3.12
CA ALA A 323 -8.10 -2.68 -3.11
C ALA A 323 -7.88 -1.19 -3.34
N ASN A 324 -6.93 -0.62 -2.60
CA ASN A 324 -6.46 0.74 -2.79
C ASN A 324 -5.10 0.78 -3.49
N GLU A 325 -4.83 1.90 -4.15
CA GLU A 325 -3.54 2.25 -4.76
C GLU A 325 -2.53 2.65 -3.66
N PHE A 326 -1.36 3.20 -4.03
CA PHE A 326 -0.34 3.59 -3.06
C PHE A 326 -0.53 5.02 -2.54
N LEU A 327 -0.22 5.20 -1.25
CA LEU A 327 -0.04 6.52 -0.65
C LEU A 327 1.44 6.89 -0.71
N ASN A 328 1.74 8.09 -1.16
CA ASN A 328 3.06 8.70 -1.13
C ASN A 328 3.22 9.57 0.12
N LEU A 329 4.44 10.03 0.39
CA LEU A 329 4.78 10.92 1.49
C LEU A 329 5.62 12.07 0.95
N GLU A 330 5.13 13.31 1.09
CA GLU A 330 5.80 14.52 0.60
C GLU A 330 6.29 14.36 -0.86
N GLY A 331 5.38 13.86 -1.73
CA GLY A 331 5.64 13.66 -3.16
C GLY A 331 6.54 12.46 -3.51
N ASN A 332 6.95 11.66 -2.53
CA ASN A 332 7.83 10.51 -2.77
C ASN A 332 7.16 9.20 -2.32
N LYS A 333 7.51 8.10 -3.01
CA LYS A 333 7.02 6.77 -2.63
C LYS A 333 7.51 6.38 -1.23
N LEU A 334 6.61 5.91 -0.39
CA LEU A 334 6.94 5.33 0.92
C LEU A 334 7.90 4.14 0.74
N SER A 335 8.90 4.04 1.61
CA SER A 335 9.92 2.99 1.53
C SER A 335 10.39 2.56 2.91
N THR A 336 10.09 1.33 3.28
CA THR A 336 10.55 0.71 4.53
C THR A 336 12.08 0.57 4.54
N SER A 337 12.69 0.14 3.43
CA SER A 337 14.15 -0.08 3.33
C SER A 337 14.96 1.20 3.43
N LYS A 338 14.39 2.34 2.97
CA LYS A 338 15.01 3.67 3.03
C LYS A 338 14.57 4.48 4.23
N ASN A 339 13.80 3.91 5.15
CA ASN A 339 13.20 4.59 6.29
C ASN A 339 12.43 5.88 5.91
N TRP A 340 11.89 5.95 4.67
CA TRP A 340 11.07 7.05 4.18
C TRP A 340 9.61 6.75 4.46
N ALA A 341 9.19 6.99 5.70
CA ALA A 341 7.85 6.64 6.17
C ALA A 341 7.46 7.48 7.39
N VAL A 342 6.16 7.54 7.66
CA VAL A 342 5.60 7.91 8.96
C VAL A 342 5.17 6.61 9.63
N TRP A 343 5.91 6.20 10.65
CA TRP A 343 5.66 4.97 11.39
C TRP A 343 4.54 5.16 12.40
N LEU A 344 3.60 4.21 12.49
CA LEU A 344 2.44 4.34 13.37
C LEU A 344 2.82 4.46 14.85
N HIS A 345 3.73 3.62 15.34
CA HIS A 345 4.17 3.65 16.73
C HIS A 345 4.88 4.97 17.11
N GLU A 346 5.63 5.60 16.18
CA GLU A 346 6.25 6.92 16.37
C GLU A 346 5.20 8.03 16.32
N TYR A 347 4.24 7.95 15.39
CA TYR A 347 3.13 8.90 15.33
C TYR A 347 2.34 8.95 16.63
N LEU A 348 2.01 7.79 17.21
CA LEU A 348 1.26 7.70 18.47
C LEU A 348 2.01 8.31 19.66
N GLN A 349 3.35 8.32 19.63
CA GLN A 349 4.19 8.99 20.62
C GLN A 349 4.28 10.51 20.39
N ASP A 350 4.44 10.93 19.13
CA ASP A 350 4.58 12.35 18.77
C ASP A 350 3.25 13.12 18.85
N PHE A 351 2.10 12.44 18.61
CA PHE A 351 0.76 13.02 18.60
C PHE A 351 -0.19 12.24 19.54
N PRO A 352 0.03 12.26 20.86
CA PRO A 352 -0.81 11.52 21.80
C PRO A 352 -2.26 12.01 21.76
N ASN A 353 -3.21 11.07 21.81
CA ASN A 353 -4.66 11.30 21.72
C ASN A 353 -5.15 11.93 20.41
N GLN A 354 -4.35 11.88 19.34
CA GLN A 354 -4.71 12.40 18.00
C GLN A 354 -4.89 11.29 16.97
N GLN A 355 -5.29 10.10 17.39
CA GLN A 355 -5.55 8.95 16.50
C GLN A 355 -6.58 9.29 15.41
N ASP A 356 -7.68 9.94 15.80
CA ASP A 356 -8.75 10.30 14.88
C ASP A 356 -8.34 11.39 13.87
N VAL A 357 -7.38 12.24 14.22
CA VAL A 357 -6.82 13.23 13.27
C VAL A 357 -6.12 12.49 12.13
N LEU A 358 -5.27 11.51 12.44
CA LEU A 358 -4.61 10.73 11.41
C LEU A 358 -5.61 9.88 10.61
N ARG A 359 -6.58 9.22 11.27
CA ARG A 359 -7.65 8.47 10.60
C ARG A 359 -8.40 9.35 9.60
N TYR A 360 -8.75 10.58 10.01
CA TYR A 360 -9.44 11.55 9.17
C TYR A 360 -8.63 11.93 7.93
N VAL A 361 -7.36 12.28 8.11
CA VAL A 361 -6.48 12.70 6.99
C VAL A 361 -6.19 11.54 6.05
N LEU A 362 -5.94 10.34 6.58
CA LEU A 362 -5.72 9.14 5.75
C LEU A 362 -6.97 8.77 4.95
N THR A 363 -8.16 8.90 5.53
CA THR A 363 -9.42 8.66 4.81
C THR A 363 -9.66 9.73 3.74
N ALA A 364 -9.44 11.02 4.05
CA ALA A 364 -9.59 12.11 3.09
C ALA A 364 -8.61 11.97 1.90
N ASN A 365 -7.43 11.42 2.14
CA ASN A 365 -6.39 11.18 1.14
C ASN A 365 -6.28 9.71 0.73
N ALA A 366 -7.30 8.87 1.02
CA ALA A 366 -7.28 7.47 0.66
C ALA A 366 -7.04 7.28 -0.84
N PRO A 367 -6.08 6.44 -1.25
CA PRO A 367 -5.75 6.23 -2.66
C PRO A 367 -6.73 5.25 -3.32
N GLU A 368 -8.03 5.58 -3.36
CA GLU A 368 -9.10 4.66 -3.77
C GLU A 368 -9.09 4.29 -5.26
N THR A 369 -8.64 5.21 -6.12
CA THR A 369 -8.69 5.04 -7.58
C THR A 369 -7.37 5.34 -8.28
N LYS A 370 -6.47 6.03 -7.62
CA LYS A 370 -5.12 6.39 -8.08
C LYS A 370 -4.23 6.64 -6.87
N ASP A 371 -2.92 6.59 -7.07
CA ASP A 371 -1.95 6.98 -6.06
C ASP A 371 -2.26 8.40 -5.54
N ASN A 372 -2.09 8.60 -4.24
CA ASN A 372 -2.31 9.90 -3.59
C ASN A 372 -1.11 10.24 -2.69
N ASP A 373 -1.09 11.42 -2.12
CA ASP A 373 0.00 11.91 -1.32
C ASP A 373 -0.45 12.34 0.09
N PHE A 374 0.37 12.06 1.08
CA PHE A 374 0.25 12.58 2.42
C PHE A 374 1.31 13.66 2.61
N THR A 375 0.89 14.84 3.06
CA THR A 375 1.80 15.91 3.48
C THR A 375 1.48 16.36 4.90
N TRP A 376 2.50 16.70 5.68
CA TRP A 376 2.32 17.22 7.03
C TRP A 376 1.57 18.54 7.04
N LYS A 377 1.72 19.34 5.97
CA LYS A 377 0.97 20.60 5.79
C LYS A 377 -0.53 20.35 5.59
N ASP A 378 -0.92 19.36 4.78
CA ASP A 378 -2.32 18.98 4.61
C ASP A 378 -2.90 18.37 5.91
N PHE A 379 -2.11 17.58 6.63
CA PHE A 379 -2.48 17.03 7.94
C PHE A 379 -2.86 18.15 8.94
N GLN A 380 -2.03 19.16 9.08
CA GLN A 380 -2.31 20.32 9.93
C GLN A 380 -3.55 21.10 9.45
N ALA A 381 -3.61 21.39 8.15
CA ALA A 381 -4.69 22.15 7.54
C ALA A 381 -6.05 21.47 7.75
N ARG A 382 -6.15 20.17 7.52
CA ARG A 382 -7.39 19.41 7.73
C ARG A 382 -7.81 19.36 9.19
N ASN A 383 -6.87 19.14 10.11
CA ASN A 383 -7.19 19.22 11.52
C ASN A 383 -7.74 20.58 11.89
N ASN A 384 -6.99 21.65 11.61
CA ASN A 384 -7.30 22.98 12.09
C ASN A 384 -8.55 23.60 11.44
N ASN A 385 -8.72 23.36 10.12
CA ASN A 385 -9.81 23.99 9.35
C ASN A 385 -11.08 23.15 9.24
N GLU A 386 -10.98 21.82 9.39
CA GLU A 386 -12.13 20.93 9.25
C GLU A 386 -12.54 20.33 10.62
N LEU A 387 -11.66 19.60 11.31
CA LEU A 387 -12.02 18.96 12.57
C LEU A 387 -12.23 19.99 13.69
N VAL A 388 -11.32 20.94 13.88
CA VAL A 388 -11.46 21.97 14.91
C VAL A 388 -12.52 23.01 14.52
N ALA A 389 -12.38 23.61 13.33
CA ALA A 389 -13.19 24.77 12.96
C ALA A 389 -14.62 24.43 12.52
N ILE A 390 -14.89 23.20 12.06
CA ILE A 390 -16.23 22.80 11.62
C ILE A 390 -16.85 21.83 12.61
N PHE A 391 -16.28 20.61 12.77
CA PHE A 391 -16.87 19.57 13.59
C PHE A 391 -16.87 19.96 15.09
N GLY A 392 -15.70 20.27 15.63
CA GLY A 392 -15.52 20.64 17.03
C GLY A 392 -16.28 21.91 17.40
N ASN A 393 -16.26 22.91 16.51
CA ASN A 393 -16.96 24.17 16.74
C ASN A 393 -18.49 23.99 16.85
N PHE A 394 -19.09 23.18 15.96
CA PHE A 394 -20.53 22.88 16.05
C PHE A 394 -20.90 22.23 17.37
N ILE A 395 -20.21 21.15 17.74
CA ILE A 395 -20.48 20.42 18.96
C ILE A 395 -20.27 21.29 20.21
N ASN A 396 -19.19 22.06 20.26
CA ASN A 396 -18.92 22.97 21.37
C ASN A 396 -20.03 24.01 21.54
N ARG A 397 -20.49 24.60 20.44
CA ARG A 397 -21.63 25.56 20.48
C ARG A 397 -22.90 24.92 21.00
N VAL A 398 -23.29 23.75 20.49
CA VAL A 398 -24.49 23.05 20.94
C VAL A 398 -24.41 22.74 22.44
N ALA A 399 -23.31 22.12 22.89
CA ALA A 399 -23.17 21.72 24.28
C ALA A 399 -23.12 22.93 25.25
N VAL A 400 -22.33 23.98 24.90
CA VAL A 400 -22.21 25.20 25.72
C VAL A 400 -23.52 25.95 25.81
N LEU A 401 -24.27 26.11 24.70
CA LEU A 401 -25.56 26.79 24.73
C LEU A 401 -26.62 25.99 25.49
N THR A 402 -26.62 24.65 25.37
CA THR A 402 -27.54 23.79 26.13
C THR A 402 -27.25 23.88 27.64
N GLN A 403 -25.99 23.87 28.04
CA GLN A 403 -25.61 24.08 29.45
C GLN A 403 -26.04 25.46 29.94
N LYS A 404 -25.79 26.50 29.16
CA LYS A 404 -26.03 27.87 29.54
C LYS A 404 -27.51 28.21 29.65
N TYR A 405 -28.35 27.70 28.73
CA TYR A 405 -29.76 28.12 28.64
C TYR A 405 -30.70 27.16 29.34
N TYR A 406 -30.31 25.88 29.48
CA TYR A 406 -31.18 24.79 29.94
C TYR A 406 -30.50 23.88 30.97
N GLU A 407 -29.39 24.31 31.60
CA GLU A 407 -28.67 23.52 32.60
C GLU A 407 -28.31 22.09 32.16
N GLY A 408 -28.03 21.96 30.84
CA GLY A 408 -27.71 20.66 30.20
C GLY A 408 -28.93 19.78 29.88
N GLU A 409 -30.14 20.25 30.08
CA GLU A 409 -31.34 19.50 29.76
C GLU A 409 -31.80 19.79 28.32
N VAL A 410 -32.18 18.73 27.59
CA VAL A 410 -32.74 18.83 26.24
C VAL A 410 -34.10 19.52 26.31
N PRO A 411 -34.29 20.71 25.75
CA PRO A 411 -35.56 21.44 25.83
C PRO A 411 -36.65 20.74 25.01
N ALA A 412 -37.91 20.96 25.39
CA ALA A 412 -39.05 20.53 24.59
C ALA A 412 -39.16 21.40 23.32
N ALA A 413 -39.20 20.78 22.14
CA ALA A 413 -39.45 21.50 20.91
C ALA A 413 -40.94 21.96 20.85
N GLY A 414 -41.11 23.17 20.35
CA GLY A 414 -42.42 23.64 19.89
C GLY A 414 -42.75 23.11 18.48
N ALA A 415 -43.66 23.77 17.76
CA ALA A 415 -43.95 23.45 16.38
C ALA A 415 -42.68 23.74 15.50
N LEU A 416 -42.31 22.72 14.72
CA LEU A 416 -41.19 22.86 13.77
C LEU A 416 -41.61 23.80 12.62
N ASN A 417 -40.75 24.72 12.28
CA ASN A 417 -40.92 25.54 11.06
C ASN A 417 -40.32 24.82 9.83
N ALA A 418 -40.34 25.50 8.68
CA ALA A 418 -39.83 24.96 7.42
C ALA A 418 -38.30 24.67 7.51
N THR A 419 -37.51 25.57 8.11
CA THR A 419 -36.07 25.44 8.27
C THR A 419 -35.71 24.25 9.17
N ASP A 420 -36.44 24.04 10.25
CA ASP A 420 -36.25 22.89 11.17
C ASP A 420 -36.51 21.58 10.45
N SER A 421 -37.64 21.51 9.75
CA SER A 421 -38.08 20.32 9.02
C SER A 421 -37.11 20.00 7.88
N GLU A 422 -36.66 21.01 7.13
CA GLU A 422 -35.66 20.85 6.07
C GLU A 422 -34.30 20.38 6.62
N THR A 423 -33.86 20.93 7.75
CA THR A 423 -32.61 20.51 8.41
C THR A 423 -32.64 19.04 8.82
N LEU A 424 -33.74 18.60 9.41
CA LEU A 424 -33.91 17.20 9.83
C LEU A 424 -34.06 16.25 8.63
N GLN A 425 -34.70 16.69 7.56
CA GLN A 425 -34.76 15.95 6.30
C GLN A 425 -33.37 15.80 5.67
N GLN A 426 -32.62 16.88 5.54
CA GLN A 426 -31.26 16.87 5.01
C GLN A 426 -30.33 15.97 5.85
N LEU A 427 -30.53 15.93 7.17
CA LEU A 427 -29.79 15.01 8.05
C LEU A 427 -30.00 13.53 7.66
N SER A 428 -31.26 13.14 7.41
CA SER A 428 -31.59 11.80 6.93
C SER A 428 -30.99 11.50 5.56
N GLU A 429 -31.08 12.44 4.62
CA GLU A 429 -30.53 12.32 3.25
C GLU A 429 -29.00 12.18 3.25
N LEU A 430 -28.30 12.99 4.07
CA LEU A 430 -26.84 12.89 4.22
C LEU A 430 -26.43 11.53 4.82
N THR A 431 -27.16 11.06 5.82
CA THR A 431 -26.91 9.72 6.42
C THR A 431 -27.09 8.61 5.38
N GLN A 432 -28.09 8.72 4.52
CA GLN A 432 -28.29 7.78 3.41
C GLN A 432 -27.17 7.84 2.37
N LYS A 433 -26.64 9.02 2.07
CA LYS A 433 -25.48 9.18 1.16
C LYS A 433 -24.21 8.57 1.76
N ILE A 434 -23.97 8.75 3.06
CA ILE A 434 -22.86 8.08 3.76
C ILE A 434 -23.00 6.56 3.61
N GLU A 435 -24.18 6.01 3.89
CA GLU A 435 -24.48 4.58 3.74
C GLU A 435 -24.18 4.09 2.32
N GLN A 436 -24.72 4.76 1.29
CA GLN A 436 -24.53 4.39 -0.11
C GLN A 436 -23.05 4.41 -0.52
N SER A 437 -22.28 5.35 0.01
CA SER A 437 -20.85 5.47 -0.26
C SER A 437 -20.06 4.34 0.44
N LEU A 438 -20.39 4.01 1.70
CA LEU A 438 -19.76 2.92 2.44
C LEU A 438 -20.04 1.55 1.80
N GLU A 439 -21.28 1.29 1.37
CA GLU A 439 -21.65 0.05 0.68
C GLU A 439 -20.94 -0.12 -0.70
N ARG A 440 -20.41 0.97 -1.26
CA ARG A 440 -19.63 0.99 -2.50
C ARG A 440 -18.13 1.12 -2.25
N TYR A 441 -17.69 1.01 -1.00
CA TYR A 441 -16.27 1.16 -0.61
C TYR A 441 -15.64 2.51 -1.02
N ARG A 442 -16.45 3.61 -0.96
CA ARG A 442 -16.04 5.00 -1.26
C ARG A 442 -15.92 5.80 0.03
N PHE A 443 -14.86 5.52 0.78
CA PHE A 443 -14.68 6.06 2.13
C PHE A 443 -14.42 7.56 2.16
N ARG A 444 -13.71 8.10 1.14
CA ARG A 444 -13.48 9.55 0.98
C ARG A 444 -14.81 10.30 0.82
N GLU A 445 -15.68 9.81 -0.06
CA GLU A 445 -17.00 10.39 -0.31
C GLU A 445 -17.87 10.30 0.95
N ALA A 446 -17.89 9.15 1.60
CA ALA A 446 -18.62 8.93 2.85
C ALA A 446 -18.18 9.90 3.96
N GLN A 447 -16.86 10.09 4.15
CA GLN A 447 -16.34 11.05 5.13
C GLN A 447 -16.67 12.50 4.77
N GLN A 448 -16.71 12.86 3.49
CA GLN A 448 -17.13 14.20 3.06
C GLN A 448 -18.59 14.46 3.41
N GLU A 449 -19.48 13.47 3.22
CA GLU A 449 -20.89 13.60 3.59
C GLU A 449 -21.07 13.62 5.12
N LEU A 450 -20.25 12.91 5.90
CA LEU A 450 -20.19 13.07 7.35
C LEU A 450 -19.88 14.52 7.75
N MET A 451 -18.88 15.13 7.14
CA MET A 451 -18.53 16.53 7.40
C MET A 451 -19.64 17.50 6.97
N ASN A 452 -20.44 17.13 5.98
CA ASN A 452 -21.61 17.93 5.57
C ASN A 452 -22.70 17.95 6.65
N ILE A 453 -22.85 16.91 7.48
CA ILE A 453 -23.71 16.95 8.67
C ILE A 453 -23.22 18.02 9.67
N ALA A 454 -21.93 18.11 9.93
CA ALA A 454 -21.37 19.15 10.81
C ALA A 454 -21.55 20.56 10.22
N ARG A 455 -21.40 20.71 8.90
CA ARG A 455 -21.67 21.98 8.20
C ARG A 455 -23.15 22.36 8.26
N LEU A 456 -24.05 21.38 8.08
CA LEU A 456 -25.50 21.57 8.23
C LEU A 456 -25.84 22.11 9.63
N GLY A 457 -25.30 21.52 10.68
CA GLY A 457 -25.51 21.98 12.05
C GLY A 457 -24.97 23.41 12.31
N ASN A 458 -23.75 23.72 11.81
CA ASN A 458 -23.20 25.08 11.91
C ASN A 458 -24.04 26.11 11.16
N LYS A 459 -24.49 25.77 9.94
CA LYS A 459 -25.34 26.63 9.13
C LYS A 459 -26.67 26.88 9.82
N TYR A 460 -27.32 25.83 10.32
CA TYR A 460 -28.59 25.93 11.04
C TYR A 460 -28.49 26.88 12.27
N LEU A 461 -27.46 26.72 13.10
CA LEU A 461 -27.25 27.62 14.24
C LEU A 461 -26.91 29.05 13.80
N ALA A 462 -26.21 29.25 12.69
CA ALA A 462 -25.88 30.57 12.17
C ALA A 462 -27.10 31.29 11.58
N ASP A 463 -27.98 30.57 10.88
CA ASP A 463 -29.19 31.10 10.28
C ASP A 463 -30.24 31.46 11.34
N GLU A 464 -30.38 30.62 12.37
CA GLU A 464 -31.38 30.80 13.45
C GLU A 464 -30.90 31.65 14.63
N GLU A 465 -29.62 31.93 14.78
CA GLU A 465 -29.02 32.81 15.77
C GLU A 465 -29.59 32.71 17.21
N PRO A 466 -29.60 31.53 17.85
CA PRO A 466 -30.25 31.34 19.17
C PRO A 466 -29.68 32.25 20.26
N TRP A 467 -28.42 32.68 20.13
CA TRP A 467 -27.78 33.62 21.06
C TRP A 467 -28.35 35.04 21.00
N LYS A 468 -29.00 35.40 19.89
CA LYS A 468 -29.72 36.68 19.79
C LYS A 468 -31.16 36.49 20.26
N LEU A 469 -31.83 35.43 19.76
CA LEU A 469 -33.25 35.17 20.02
C LEU A 469 -33.58 34.86 21.50
N ILE A 470 -32.63 34.36 22.30
CA ILE A 470 -32.86 33.97 23.70
C ILE A 470 -33.43 35.14 24.56
N LYS A 471 -33.26 36.38 24.12
CA LYS A 471 -33.75 37.58 24.83
C LYS A 471 -35.18 37.97 24.41
N THR A 472 -35.64 37.50 23.28
CA THR A 472 -36.91 37.97 22.64
C THR A 472 -37.90 36.83 22.38
N ASP A 473 -37.43 35.61 22.07
CA ASP A 473 -38.24 34.43 21.78
C ASP A 473 -37.62 33.17 22.33
N VAL A 474 -37.83 32.93 23.63
CA VAL A 474 -37.30 31.77 24.35
C VAL A 474 -37.88 30.45 23.81
N GLU A 475 -39.15 30.44 23.40
CA GLU A 475 -39.80 29.22 22.89
C GLU A 475 -39.24 28.80 21.54
N ARG A 476 -38.90 29.75 20.67
CA ARG A 476 -38.19 29.45 19.42
C ARG A 476 -36.80 28.89 19.71
N VAL A 477 -36.07 29.42 20.67
CA VAL A 477 -34.74 28.93 21.04
C VAL A 477 -34.79 27.49 21.58
N LYS A 478 -35.84 27.10 22.31
CA LYS A 478 -36.03 25.69 22.73
C LYS A 478 -36.04 24.77 21.52
N THR A 479 -36.82 25.12 20.49
CA THR A 479 -36.95 24.32 19.25
C THR A 479 -35.62 24.28 18.50
N ILE A 480 -34.92 25.43 18.35
CA ILE A 480 -33.60 25.49 17.70
C ILE A 480 -32.59 24.59 18.42
N MET A 481 -32.51 24.66 19.74
CA MET A 481 -31.57 23.85 20.49
C MET A 481 -31.94 22.36 20.47
N TYR A 482 -33.23 22.03 20.46
CA TYR A 482 -33.69 20.67 20.27
C TYR A 482 -33.20 20.08 18.93
N VAL A 483 -33.43 20.80 17.81
CA VAL A 483 -32.99 20.37 16.47
C VAL A 483 -31.47 20.26 16.38
N ALA A 484 -30.73 21.25 16.91
CA ALA A 484 -29.27 21.21 16.92
C ALA A 484 -28.72 20.01 17.71
N LEU A 485 -29.38 19.62 18.81
CA LEU A 485 -29.04 18.41 19.59
C LEU A 485 -29.31 17.11 18.81
N GLN A 486 -30.39 17.07 17.99
CA GLN A 486 -30.60 15.91 17.09
C GLN A 486 -29.46 15.77 16.07
N VAL A 487 -29.01 16.89 15.46
CA VAL A 487 -27.86 16.89 14.53
C VAL A 487 -26.57 16.46 15.23
N ALA A 488 -26.31 16.94 16.46
CA ALA A 488 -25.16 16.55 17.26
C ALA A 488 -25.17 15.05 17.60
N THR A 489 -26.37 14.51 17.92
CA THR A 489 -26.56 13.07 18.18
C THR A 489 -26.32 12.22 16.94
N ALA A 490 -26.80 12.68 15.79
CA ALA A 490 -26.53 12.01 14.53
C ALA A 490 -25.03 11.96 14.23
N LEU A 491 -24.28 13.08 14.48
CA LEU A 491 -22.82 13.10 14.33
C LEU A 491 -22.14 12.11 15.28
N ALA A 492 -22.62 11.97 16.53
CA ALA A 492 -22.06 11.00 17.47
C ALA A 492 -22.15 9.57 16.94
N ILE A 493 -23.25 9.24 16.24
CA ILE A 493 -23.48 7.90 15.68
C ILE A 493 -22.73 7.73 14.37
N THR A 494 -22.88 8.66 13.44
CA THR A 494 -22.35 8.52 12.07
C THR A 494 -20.84 8.71 11.97
N SER A 495 -20.21 9.37 12.96
CA SER A 495 -18.76 9.53 13.01
C SER A 495 -18.02 8.29 13.55
N GLU A 496 -18.68 7.37 14.24
CA GLU A 496 -18.03 6.22 14.89
C GLU A 496 -17.18 5.36 13.93
N PRO A 497 -17.59 5.06 12.70
CA PRO A 497 -16.75 4.31 11.78
C PRO A 497 -15.43 5.03 11.45
N PHE A 498 -15.46 6.33 11.32
CA PHE A 498 -14.33 7.16 10.87
C PHE A 498 -13.46 7.64 12.04
N LEU A 499 -14.10 8.11 13.11
CA LEU A 499 -13.52 8.82 14.23
C LEU A 499 -13.99 8.19 15.57
N PRO A 500 -13.59 6.94 15.86
CA PRO A 500 -14.14 6.18 16.98
C PRO A 500 -13.90 6.84 18.35
N PHE A 501 -12.72 7.41 18.58
CA PHE A 501 -12.40 8.09 19.85
C PHE A 501 -13.20 9.39 20.02
N THR A 502 -13.40 10.13 18.93
CA THR A 502 -14.23 11.35 18.91
C THR A 502 -15.69 11.02 19.12
N SER A 503 -16.20 9.97 18.44
CA SER A 503 -17.56 9.47 18.64
C SER A 503 -17.81 9.06 20.10
N GLU A 504 -16.88 8.34 20.71
CA GLU A 504 -16.98 7.95 22.12
C GLU A 504 -17.02 9.19 23.05
N LYS A 505 -16.11 10.15 22.87
CA LYS A 505 -16.13 11.41 23.61
C LYS A 505 -17.46 12.15 23.42
N LEU A 506 -17.98 12.20 22.20
CA LEU A 506 -19.24 12.86 21.90
C LEU A 506 -20.44 12.13 22.49
N LYS A 507 -20.47 10.80 22.45
CA LYS A 507 -21.47 9.99 23.16
C LYS A 507 -21.44 10.24 24.66
N ASN A 508 -20.27 10.38 25.25
CA ASN A 508 -20.11 10.72 26.67
C ASN A 508 -20.60 12.15 26.98
N ILE A 509 -20.32 13.14 26.11
CA ILE A 509 -20.86 14.50 26.25
C ILE A 509 -22.40 14.47 26.18
N LEU A 510 -22.96 13.75 25.24
CA LEU A 510 -24.41 13.66 25.05
C LEU A 510 -25.08 12.63 25.97
N GLN A 511 -24.32 11.89 26.81
CA GLN A 511 -24.79 10.81 27.70
C GLN A 511 -25.66 9.78 26.94
N LEU A 512 -25.21 9.38 25.72
CA LEU A 512 -25.93 8.43 24.89
C LEU A 512 -25.72 7.00 25.37
N GLY A 513 -26.80 6.22 25.38
CA GLY A 513 -26.74 4.77 25.51
C GLY A 513 -26.39 4.06 24.22
N THR A 514 -26.89 2.84 24.04
CA THR A 514 -26.71 2.08 22.79
C THR A 514 -27.38 2.80 21.62
N THR A 515 -26.63 2.98 20.54
CA THR A 515 -27.06 3.68 19.34
C THR A 515 -27.04 2.76 18.13
N ALA A 516 -27.90 3.00 17.15
CA ALA A 516 -27.97 2.24 15.92
C ALA A 516 -28.04 3.18 14.71
N TRP A 517 -27.39 2.79 13.61
CA TRP A 517 -27.33 3.55 12.36
C TRP A 517 -28.72 3.90 11.81
N GLU A 518 -29.62 2.92 11.81
CA GLU A 518 -30.97 3.07 11.25
C GLU A 518 -31.84 4.11 11.96
N GLN A 519 -31.58 4.40 13.25
CA GLN A 519 -32.29 5.44 13.99
C GLN A 519 -32.09 6.83 13.37
N VAL A 520 -30.86 7.14 12.95
CA VAL A 520 -30.55 8.45 12.33
C VAL A 520 -31.29 8.65 11.00
N LYS A 521 -31.38 7.58 10.23
CA LYS A 521 -32.02 7.60 8.91
C LYS A 521 -33.56 7.63 9.01
N GLN A 522 -34.12 6.84 9.90
CA GLN A 522 -35.58 6.64 9.98
C GLN A 522 -36.27 7.63 10.88
N ASN A 523 -35.64 8.10 11.95
CA ASN A 523 -36.23 9.00 12.93
C ASN A 523 -35.26 10.09 13.40
N PRO A 524 -34.79 10.97 12.51
CA PRO A 524 -33.86 12.04 12.86
C PRO A 524 -34.44 13.09 13.82
N THR A 525 -35.76 13.06 14.04
CA THR A 525 -36.46 14.03 14.88
C THR A 525 -36.47 13.67 16.38
N ALA A 526 -36.07 12.45 16.75
CA ALA A 526 -36.18 11.94 18.12
C ALA A 526 -34.99 11.03 18.51
N LEU A 527 -33.77 11.43 18.13
CA LEU A 527 -32.56 10.71 18.51
C LEU A 527 -32.20 10.93 19.98
N LEU A 528 -32.47 12.14 20.48
CA LEU A 528 -32.25 12.53 21.87
C LEU A 528 -33.57 13.06 22.43
N PRO A 529 -34.16 12.42 23.44
CA PRO A 529 -35.51 12.81 23.93
C PRO A 529 -35.44 14.10 24.76
N THR A 530 -36.58 14.81 24.79
CA THR A 530 -36.80 15.94 25.69
C THR A 530 -36.58 15.52 27.15
N GLY A 531 -35.98 16.39 27.95
CA GLY A 531 -35.66 16.15 29.36
C GLY A 531 -34.41 15.33 29.61
N HIS A 532 -33.79 14.80 28.54
CA HIS A 532 -32.49 14.12 28.65
C HIS A 532 -31.41 15.10 29.07
N LYS A 533 -30.52 14.69 29.98
CA LYS A 533 -29.42 15.53 30.47
C LYS A 533 -28.12 15.16 29.76
N ILE A 534 -27.48 16.16 29.16
CA ILE A 534 -26.13 16.04 28.60
C ILE A 534 -25.07 16.36 29.66
N GLY A 535 -23.86 15.82 29.48
CA GLY A 535 -22.70 16.07 30.29
C GLY A 535 -22.01 17.43 30.00
N VAL A 536 -20.88 17.64 30.61
CA VAL A 536 -20.07 18.86 30.42
C VAL A 536 -19.37 18.84 29.06
N ALA A 537 -19.39 19.99 28.37
CA ALA A 537 -18.68 20.16 27.12
C ALA A 537 -17.16 20.05 27.34
N THR A 538 -16.51 19.21 26.54
CA THR A 538 -15.05 19.11 26.47
C THR A 538 -14.61 19.30 25.01
N LEU A 539 -13.38 19.80 24.81
CA LEU A 539 -12.84 19.93 23.45
C LEU A 539 -12.65 18.56 22.83
N LEU A 540 -13.16 18.41 21.62
CA LEU A 540 -12.99 17.18 20.82
C LEU A 540 -11.64 17.15 20.11
N PHE A 541 -11.19 18.30 19.62
CA PHE A 541 -9.94 18.45 18.85
C PHE A 541 -9.17 19.68 19.32
N GLU A 542 -7.85 19.58 19.26
CA GLU A 542 -6.92 20.68 19.52
C GLU A 542 -6.24 21.09 18.21
N LYS A 543 -5.85 22.36 18.12
CA LYS A 543 -5.06 22.84 17.00
C LYS A 543 -3.67 22.20 17.00
N ILE A 544 -3.16 21.92 15.83
CA ILE A 544 -1.79 21.50 15.63
C ILE A 544 -1.01 22.76 15.24
N GLU A 545 0.03 23.07 16.02
CA GLU A 545 0.87 24.23 15.81
C GLU A 545 2.02 23.95 14.84
N ASP A 546 2.62 25.01 14.28
CA ASP A 546 3.62 24.90 13.21
C ASP A 546 4.90 24.17 13.65
N ASP A 547 5.29 24.29 14.93
CA ASP A 547 6.48 23.65 15.49
C ASP A 547 6.38 22.11 15.50
N ALA A 548 5.19 21.57 15.75
CA ALA A 548 4.94 20.13 15.67
C ALA A 548 5.16 19.60 14.25
N ILE A 549 4.75 20.35 13.24
CA ILE A 549 4.93 20.02 11.83
C ILE A 549 6.38 20.18 11.41
N ALA A 550 7.04 21.25 11.82
CA ALA A 550 8.46 21.50 11.55
C ALA A 550 9.35 20.33 12.02
N LYS A 551 9.08 19.81 13.22
CA LYS A 551 9.78 18.63 13.77
C LYS A 551 9.65 17.38 12.86
N GLN A 552 8.48 17.13 12.31
CA GLN A 552 8.25 16.00 11.43
C GLN A 552 8.96 16.17 10.08
N LEU A 553 8.92 17.38 9.51
CA LEU A 553 9.62 17.69 8.27
C LEU A 553 11.16 17.61 8.44
N GLU A 554 11.69 18.06 9.57
CA GLU A 554 13.12 17.94 9.90
C GLU A 554 13.54 16.46 9.98
N ARG A 555 12.74 15.59 10.61
CA ARG A 555 12.99 14.13 10.66
C ARG A 555 13.08 13.53 9.25
N LEU A 556 12.17 13.91 8.36
CA LEU A 556 12.19 13.44 6.97
C LEU A 556 13.40 13.95 6.21
N GLU A 557 13.80 15.22 6.39
CA GLU A 557 14.99 15.77 5.74
C GLU A 557 16.27 15.07 6.22
N ASN A 558 16.39 14.80 7.52
CA ASN A 558 17.50 14.03 8.08
C ASN A 558 17.57 12.62 7.48
N THR A 559 16.44 11.93 7.32
CA THR A 559 16.37 10.62 6.66
C THR A 559 16.84 10.72 5.19
N LYS A 560 16.42 11.75 4.48
CA LYS A 560 16.83 11.99 3.09
C LYS A 560 18.33 12.24 2.94
N GLN A 561 18.91 12.98 3.87
CA GLN A 561 20.37 13.24 3.90
C GLN A 561 21.15 11.95 4.20
N ALA A 562 20.71 11.14 5.16
CA ALA A 562 21.32 9.85 5.47
C ALA A 562 21.30 8.91 4.26
N ASN A 563 20.16 8.79 3.58
CA ASN A 563 20.04 7.97 2.37
C ASN A 563 20.94 8.44 1.22
N ARG A 564 21.15 9.76 1.08
CA ARG A 564 22.09 10.31 0.10
C ARG A 564 23.54 9.97 0.43
N GLN A 565 23.92 10.04 1.70
CA GLN A 565 25.26 9.69 2.16
C GLN A 565 25.56 8.19 1.96
N GLU A 566 24.59 7.32 2.30
CA GLU A 566 24.71 5.88 2.04
C GLU A 566 24.86 5.57 0.54
N ALA A 567 24.07 6.21 -0.31
CA ALA A 567 24.16 6.04 -1.76
C ALA A 567 25.51 6.55 -2.33
N GLN A 568 26.04 7.63 -1.79
CA GLN A 568 27.37 8.13 -2.16
C GLN A 568 28.49 7.19 -1.71
N ALA A 569 28.44 6.70 -0.46
CA ALA A 569 29.41 5.74 0.05
C ALA A 569 29.39 4.42 -0.73
N ALA A 570 28.19 3.94 -1.12
CA ALA A 570 28.05 2.76 -1.97
C ALA A 570 28.58 2.98 -3.39
N ALA A 571 28.46 4.18 -3.94
CA ALA A 571 28.99 4.54 -5.26
C ALA A 571 30.54 4.67 -5.27
N GLU A 572 31.13 5.06 -4.14
CA GLU A 572 32.61 5.13 -4.00
C GLU A 572 33.24 3.72 -3.92
N VAL A 573 32.51 2.69 -3.61
CA VAL A 573 33.02 1.30 -3.42
C VAL A 573 33.00 0.48 -4.73
N THR A 574 32.28 0.90 -5.77
CA THR A 574 32.16 0.13 -7.02
C THR A 574 33.11 0.59 -8.12
N VAL A 575 34.41 0.50 -7.89
CA VAL A 575 35.40 0.49 -9.00
C VAL A 575 35.32 -0.90 -9.63
N ALA A 576 35.00 -0.96 -10.93
CA ALA A 576 34.98 -2.22 -11.66
C ALA A 576 36.38 -2.89 -11.56
N PRO A 577 36.46 -4.21 -11.36
CA PRO A 577 37.75 -4.89 -11.29
C PRO A 577 38.53 -4.68 -12.57
N GLN A 578 39.88 -4.63 -12.45
CA GLN A 578 40.77 -4.53 -13.59
C GLN A 578 40.51 -5.68 -14.56
N LYS A 579 40.33 -5.36 -15.84
CA LYS A 579 40.22 -6.36 -16.91
C LYS A 579 41.55 -7.10 -17.11
N GLU A 580 41.49 -8.20 -17.87
CA GLU A 580 42.68 -8.95 -18.26
C GLU A 580 43.74 -8.04 -18.91
N LEU A 581 45.01 -8.34 -18.63
CA LEU A 581 46.13 -7.59 -19.18
C LEU A 581 46.14 -7.75 -20.71
N ILE A 582 46.31 -6.66 -21.42
CA ILE A 582 46.58 -6.64 -22.86
C ILE A 582 48.02 -6.26 -23.11
N SER A 583 48.61 -6.69 -24.23
CA SER A 583 49.95 -6.30 -24.63
C SER A 583 49.97 -4.85 -25.15
N TYR A 584 51.13 -4.23 -25.14
CA TYR A 584 51.33 -2.93 -25.80
C TYR A 584 50.94 -2.99 -27.28
N ASP A 585 51.26 -4.09 -27.98
CA ASP A 585 50.93 -4.28 -29.38
C ASP A 585 49.40 -4.34 -29.61
N ASP A 586 48.63 -4.78 -28.65
CA ASP A 586 47.15 -4.77 -28.73
C ASP A 586 46.59 -3.37 -28.53
N PHE A 587 47.19 -2.58 -27.64
CA PHE A 587 46.83 -1.17 -27.48
C PHE A 587 47.24 -0.34 -28.71
N ALA A 588 48.44 -0.58 -29.26
CA ALA A 588 48.97 0.13 -30.42
C ALA A 588 48.15 -0.11 -31.72
N LYS A 589 47.31 -1.16 -31.76
CA LYS A 589 46.37 -1.39 -32.86
C LYS A 589 45.16 -0.46 -32.82
N MET A 590 44.88 0.20 -31.68
CA MET A 590 43.72 1.08 -31.57
C MET A 590 44.07 2.46 -32.09
N ASP A 591 43.30 2.98 -33.05
CA ASP A 591 43.41 4.34 -33.55
C ASP A 591 42.43 5.26 -32.80
N ILE A 592 42.90 5.90 -31.74
CA ILE A 592 42.12 6.78 -30.89
C ILE A 592 42.45 8.23 -31.23
N ARG A 593 41.45 9.03 -31.63
CA ARG A 593 41.64 10.41 -32.12
C ARG A 593 40.71 11.40 -31.44
N ILE A 594 41.11 12.65 -31.44
CA ILE A 594 40.24 13.75 -31.05
C ILE A 594 39.42 14.18 -32.27
N GLY A 595 38.14 14.31 -32.08
CA GLY A 595 37.20 14.79 -33.10
C GLY A 595 36.23 15.85 -32.55
N THR A 596 35.45 16.45 -33.45
CA THR A 596 34.44 17.45 -33.12
C THR A 596 33.09 17.00 -33.67
N ILE A 597 32.02 17.08 -32.86
CA ILE A 597 30.66 16.78 -33.28
C ILE A 597 30.16 17.92 -34.19
N LEU A 598 29.89 17.61 -35.45
CA LEU A 598 29.40 18.58 -36.45
C LEU A 598 27.85 18.68 -36.43
N SER A 599 27.17 17.57 -36.22
CA SER A 599 25.73 17.54 -36.07
C SER A 599 25.31 16.39 -35.18
N ALA A 600 24.15 16.53 -34.54
CA ALA A 600 23.52 15.51 -33.70
C ALA A 600 22.01 15.51 -33.93
N GLU A 601 21.43 14.35 -34.06
CA GLU A 601 19.97 14.20 -34.20
C GLU A 601 19.46 12.94 -33.46
N LYS A 602 18.21 12.95 -33.05
CA LYS A 602 17.58 11.78 -32.43
C LYS A 602 17.33 10.70 -33.45
N MET A 603 17.66 9.46 -33.14
CA MET A 603 17.35 8.34 -34.03
C MET A 603 15.84 8.07 -34.03
N PRO A 604 15.20 8.00 -35.21
CA PRO A 604 13.78 7.67 -35.30
C PRO A 604 13.44 6.32 -34.63
N LYS A 605 12.40 6.31 -33.79
CA LYS A 605 11.92 5.10 -33.05
C LYS A 605 12.98 4.51 -32.09
N ALA A 606 13.88 5.33 -31.53
CA ALA A 606 14.89 4.91 -30.57
C ALA A 606 15.21 6.01 -29.53
N ASP A 607 14.52 6.00 -28.41
CA ASP A 607 14.57 7.03 -27.37
C ASP A 607 15.96 7.19 -26.69
N LYS A 608 16.83 6.20 -26.84
CA LYS A 608 18.18 6.20 -26.21
C LYS A 608 19.31 6.57 -27.16
N LEU A 609 19.07 6.66 -28.48
CA LEU A 609 20.13 6.79 -29.49
C LEU A 609 20.14 8.19 -30.13
N LEU A 610 21.36 8.73 -30.27
CA LEU A 610 21.64 9.86 -31.14
C LEU A 610 22.48 9.40 -32.33
N ILE A 611 22.21 10.00 -33.51
CA ILE A 611 23.05 9.92 -34.71
C ILE A 611 23.91 11.15 -34.70
N LEU A 612 25.22 10.95 -34.70
CA LEU A 612 26.20 12.02 -34.64
C LEU A 612 27.01 12.03 -35.92
N LYS A 613 27.28 13.20 -36.47
CA LYS A 613 28.31 13.39 -37.50
C LYS A 613 29.54 14.02 -36.83
N VAL A 614 30.67 13.31 -36.93
CA VAL A 614 31.90 13.69 -36.22
C VAL A 614 33.03 13.89 -37.23
N ASP A 615 33.68 15.04 -37.16
CA ASP A 615 34.91 15.31 -37.87
C ASP A 615 36.07 14.75 -37.06
N THR A 616 36.74 13.72 -37.57
CA THR A 616 37.86 13.04 -36.94
C THR A 616 39.22 13.56 -37.40
N GLY A 617 39.24 14.60 -38.25
CA GLY A 617 40.46 15.16 -38.85
C GLY A 617 41.02 14.35 -40.02
N ILE A 618 40.65 13.09 -40.16
CA ILE A 618 40.97 12.24 -41.33
C ILE A 618 39.75 12.09 -42.26
N ASP A 619 38.55 12.15 -41.70
CA ASP A 619 37.29 12.08 -42.41
C ASP A 619 36.13 12.58 -41.56
N GLN A 620 34.95 12.66 -42.14
CA GLN A 620 33.67 12.90 -41.43
C GLN A 620 32.87 11.62 -41.40
N ARG A 621 32.59 11.08 -40.22
CA ARG A 621 31.86 9.80 -40.07
C ARG A 621 30.61 9.93 -39.25
N THR A 622 29.70 9.00 -39.52
CA THR A 622 28.50 8.84 -38.74
C THR A 622 28.76 7.89 -37.58
N ILE A 623 28.44 8.32 -36.37
CA ILE A 623 28.54 7.51 -35.16
C ILE A 623 27.18 7.48 -34.45
N VAL A 624 26.66 6.29 -34.17
CA VAL A 624 25.43 6.10 -33.39
C VAL A 624 25.83 5.84 -31.95
N SER A 625 25.30 6.64 -31.04
CA SER A 625 25.64 6.54 -29.61
C SER A 625 24.40 6.53 -28.69
N GLY A 626 24.47 5.76 -27.59
CA GLY A 626 23.39 5.57 -26.60
C GLY A 626 23.25 6.72 -25.59
N ILE A 627 23.34 7.97 -26.01
CA ILE A 627 23.48 9.14 -25.15
C ILE A 627 22.29 10.10 -25.13
N ALA A 628 21.18 9.75 -25.79
CA ALA A 628 20.02 10.63 -25.91
C ALA A 628 19.35 10.95 -24.55
N GLN A 629 19.61 10.14 -23.52
CA GLN A 629 19.12 10.39 -22.14
C GLN A 629 20.07 11.30 -21.33
N SER A 630 21.31 11.47 -21.77
CA SER A 630 22.32 12.27 -21.10
C SER A 630 22.54 13.64 -21.76
N PHE A 631 22.18 13.79 -23.04
CA PHE A 631 22.45 14.99 -23.83
C PHE A 631 21.28 15.31 -24.77
N ASN A 632 20.94 16.62 -24.88
CA ASN A 632 20.14 17.10 -25.99
C ASN A 632 21.05 17.28 -27.24
N PRO A 633 20.55 16.96 -28.45
CA PRO A 633 21.36 17.08 -29.66
C PRO A 633 22.02 18.47 -29.85
N GLU A 634 21.26 19.53 -29.56
CA GLU A 634 21.71 20.92 -29.74
C GLU A 634 22.86 21.31 -28.81
N ASP A 635 22.95 20.72 -27.62
CA ASP A 635 23.90 21.06 -26.58
C ASP A 635 25.29 20.45 -26.84
N ILE A 636 25.39 19.51 -27.79
CA ILE A 636 26.64 18.76 -28.04
C ILE A 636 27.28 19.09 -29.39
N ILE A 637 26.63 19.85 -30.24
CA ILE A 637 27.23 20.33 -31.50
C ILE A 637 28.40 21.25 -31.18
N GLY A 638 29.53 21.05 -31.85
CA GLY A 638 30.77 21.76 -31.63
C GLY A 638 31.63 21.25 -30.47
N LYS A 639 31.12 20.29 -29.67
CA LYS A 639 31.90 19.69 -28.58
C LYS A 639 32.98 18.75 -29.12
N ARG A 640 34.11 18.77 -28.43
CA ARG A 640 35.20 17.83 -28.68
C ARG A 640 34.94 16.49 -28.01
N VAL A 641 35.34 15.42 -28.66
CA VAL A 641 35.16 14.05 -28.22
C VAL A 641 36.38 13.20 -28.60
N THR A 642 36.62 12.17 -27.81
CA THR A 642 37.61 11.15 -28.12
C THR A 642 36.93 10.01 -28.85
N VAL A 643 37.45 9.60 -29.99
CA VAL A 643 36.86 8.62 -30.91
C VAL A 643 37.80 7.45 -31.13
N LEU A 644 37.36 6.22 -30.93
CA LEU A 644 38.00 5.03 -31.46
C LEU A 644 37.67 4.92 -32.94
N ALA A 645 38.64 5.28 -33.81
CA ALA A 645 38.41 5.52 -35.21
C ALA A 645 38.49 4.27 -36.10
N ASN A 646 39.26 3.27 -35.72
CA ASN A 646 39.42 2.03 -36.50
C ASN A 646 38.52 0.86 -36.03
N LEU A 647 37.43 1.17 -35.32
CA LEU A 647 36.42 0.15 -34.98
C LEU A 647 35.64 -0.25 -36.23
N ALA A 648 35.46 -1.55 -36.45
CA ALA A 648 34.70 -2.06 -37.57
C ALA A 648 33.28 -1.47 -37.64
N PRO A 649 32.81 -1.02 -38.82
CA PRO A 649 31.48 -0.44 -38.96
C PRO A 649 30.37 -1.41 -38.53
N ARG A 650 29.36 -0.89 -37.85
CA ARG A 650 28.19 -1.68 -37.36
C ARG A 650 26.90 -0.99 -37.72
N LYS A 651 25.95 -1.73 -38.30
CA LYS A 651 24.57 -1.24 -38.50
C LYS A 651 23.76 -1.27 -37.23
N LEU A 652 23.27 -0.11 -36.80
CA LEU A 652 22.37 0.05 -35.67
C LEU A 652 21.05 0.64 -36.18
N ARG A 653 19.98 -0.13 -36.13
CA ARG A 653 18.63 0.23 -36.65
C ARG A 653 18.64 0.88 -38.05
N GLY A 654 19.44 0.32 -38.96
CA GLY A 654 19.53 0.77 -40.36
C GLY A 654 20.57 1.85 -40.63
N VAL A 655 21.13 2.49 -39.62
CA VAL A 655 22.21 3.46 -39.75
C VAL A 655 23.54 2.77 -39.48
N GLU A 656 24.56 2.99 -40.36
CA GLU A 656 25.87 2.46 -40.16
C GLU A 656 26.69 3.40 -39.25
N SER A 657 27.17 2.86 -38.09
CA SER A 657 28.03 3.52 -37.16
C SER A 657 29.51 3.17 -37.48
N GLN A 658 30.36 4.19 -37.68
CA GLN A 658 31.74 4.04 -38.13
C GLN A 658 32.73 4.52 -37.07
N GLY A 659 32.68 3.91 -35.89
CA GLY A 659 33.50 4.25 -34.74
C GLY A 659 32.70 4.33 -33.45
N MET A 660 33.39 4.68 -32.37
CA MET A 660 32.80 4.82 -31.03
C MET A 660 33.34 6.02 -30.30
N ILE A 661 32.50 6.85 -29.71
CA ILE A 661 32.87 7.92 -28.80
C ILE A 661 33.18 7.33 -27.43
N LEU A 662 34.33 7.67 -26.86
CA LEU A 662 34.72 7.30 -25.51
C LEU A 662 34.07 8.23 -24.49
N MET A 663 33.47 7.65 -23.47
CA MET A 663 32.71 8.36 -22.45
C MET A 663 32.91 7.72 -21.09
N VAL A 664 32.66 8.50 -20.05
CA VAL A 664 32.58 8.03 -18.66
C VAL A 664 31.17 8.28 -18.11
N GLU A 665 30.66 7.34 -17.36
CA GLU A 665 29.42 7.51 -16.64
C GLU A 665 29.68 8.11 -15.26
N ASN A 666 28.97 9.20 -14.92
CA ASN A 666 29.10 9.81 -13.60
C ASN A 666 28.26 9.08 -12.56
N THR A 667 28.40 9.46 -11.30
CA THR A 667 27.65 8.88 -10.16
C THR A 667 26.12 9.01 -10.25
N GLU A 668 25.61 9.85 -11.16
CA GLU A 668 24.17 10.02 -11.45
C GLU A 668 23.68 9.14 -12.62
N GLY A 669 24.54 8.26 -13.17
CA GLY A 669 24.20 7.44 -14.33
C GLY A 669 24.18 8.23 -15.66
N LYS A 670 24.75 9.42 -15.70
CA LYS A 670 24.82 10.26 -16.91
C LYS A 670 26.20 10.21 -17.56
N TYR A 671 26.21 10.05 -18.86
CA TYR A 671 27.44 10.06 -19.63
C TYR A 671 28.11 11.45 -19.72
N ARG A 672 29.42 11.46 -19.72
CA ARG A 672 30.27 12.63 -19.97
C ARG A 672 31.30 12.26 -21.04
N PHE A 673 31.59 13.21 -21.96
CA PHE A 673 32.62 13.01 -22.95
C PHE A 673 34.01 13.04 -22.32
N ILE A 674 34.87 12.12 -22.75
CA ILE A 674 36.29 12.21 -22.51
C ILE A 674 36.87 13.13 -23.61
N ALA A 675 37.36 14.28 -23.21
CA ALA A 675 37.92 15.30 -24.12
C ALA A 675 39.18 15.91 -23.50
N PRO A 676 40.11 16.46 -24.31
CA PRO A 676 41.29 17.10 -23.78
C PRO A 676 40.94 18.34 -22.96
N ASP A 677 41.68 18.55 -21.86
CA ASP A 677 41.51 19.68 -20.94
C ASP A 677 42.38 20.86 -21.39
N GLY A 678 41.84 21.69 -22.28
CA GLY A 678 42.47 22.92 -22.77
C GLY A 678 43.48 22.72 -23.91
N GLY A 679 44.10 23.81 -24.35
CA GLY A 679 45.05 23.85 -25.44
C GLY A 679 44.44 23.85 -26.85
N GLU A 680 45.20 24.35 -27.87
CA GLU A 680 44.82 24.22 -29.28
C GLU A 680 45.20 22.81 -29.77
N ILE A 681 44.22 21.89 -29.79
CA ILE A 681 44.40 20.53 -30.28
C ILE A 681 43.57 20.38 -31.56
N ALA A 682 44.21 20.02 -32.66
CA ALA A 682 43.53 19.83 -33.94
C ALA A 682 42.69 18.54 -33.95
N ASN A 683 41.58 18.53 -34.73
CA ASN A 683 40.91 17.28 -35.05
C ASN A 683 41.88 16.30 -35.71
N GLY A 684 41.81 15.03 -35.37
CA GLY A 684 42.74 14.01 -35.83
C GLY A 684 43.97 13.82 -34.96
N ALA A 685 44.19 14.65 -33.94
CA ALA A 685 45.27 14.41 -32.98
C ALA A 685 45.11 13.03 -32.34
N GLU A 686 46.17 12.25 -32.37
CA GLU A 686 46.22 10.88 -31.87
C GLU A 686 46.37 10.86 -30.34
N VAL A 687 45.56 10.06 -29.68
CA VAL A 687 45.65 9.79 -28.24
C VAL A 687 46.58 8.58 -28.06
N LYS A 688 47.70 8.78 -27.34
CA LYS A 688 48.78 7.78 -27.15
C LYS A 688 48.81 7.30 -25.73
#